data_673737afd0f834ae7e0d163cfa16379a
#
_entry.id   673737afd0f834ae7e0d163cfa16379a
#
_cell.length_a   1.000
_cell.length_b   1.000
_cell.length_c   1.000
_cell.angle_alpha   90.00
_cell.angle_beta   90.00
_cell.angle_gamma   90.00
#
_symmetry.space_group_name_H-M   'P 1'
#
loop_
_entity.id
_entity.type
_entity.pdbx_description
1 polymer ?
#
loop_
_entity_poly.entity_id
_entity_poly.type
_entity_poly.pdbx_seq_one_letter_code
_entity_poly.pdbx_strand_id
1 'polypeptide(L)'
;MLWNARSLNNKLHHLTTELLDGELDAAFITETWFKTQLNNCTATLKENGFSISHFHRDNKGGGGVAVIYRHNFKLHSSKSYSFDTFECIFASISGNTSQKINFIVVYRFCELSPAAFLLEFRQFIESTFIHKKNLVILGDFNLHVNKVSEPDIIQFNEILSTFGLSQLIDQPTHVSGNTLDLLITNKNETEIKDIVIDDINFSDHSYIFFKISCELQKSKDKVISIKTYKNIDMDKFKNDIVSKVNIFSGKNHVNFGDALNDYNALCENAVKDYVFAKSINVTESRPKWMDSEYTQVRTHRRKLYKRWVRTRNEEDRIAFVSAREKTHLLSIEKQSKFYRDTICNAKNSQKALFSICNHLLDMSKSKVLPSHTSPIVLANKFNDYFIEKIEKIRQGFRVLTRPLMDGLDTYLGPVMTEFALVSPECLKKIVLSKPIKSSPEDPLPGFLFKNCLDQLLPALTELVNLSLSTGSMEGLKDSIITPILKKVDSDSELLKNYRPVCNTLYLSKTIERTVLVQANDHMDRTKAHTPNQSGYKPFHSCETLLLKVTNDIFTNLDNSKCTIAVLLDLSAAFDTVDHDELLSILWSQLGFRGTVFQWFENFLGGRKQAVIIDGHKSEFRNNRYGVPQGSVIGPFLFNIYVRDLMRLMEEEGFDAHGYADDHQFLLKFQIDFQATAVRLTIPSTLDLIGKWMNRYFLKLNPSKTQVIIFHPDSKHSDISFGQLILSNGSRVQISNQVYNLGVTLDSNMSFSPHISASISQGYGLIRNITGIRKYISREHLKTLVNSIIIAKFDNCNSLYVGISAYEAGRLRKFQNACARLIYGRNKREHVSDILRELHWLPCEARTYFKIVSYVFKCLHNLAPIYLSELIVIKQLQDFTLYVPRTLTSYGDRAFSCIGPRLWNSLPIDIRLINSLDCFKSKLKHYFFNSFTEYKAELNKYKTS
;
A
#
# COMPACT_ATOMS: atom_id res chain seq x y z
N MET A 1 21.15 -28.06 -4.85
CA MET A 1 22.41 -27.42 -5.29
C MET A 1 22.86 -26.47 -4.19
N LEU A 2 24.16 -26.43 -3.87
CA LEU A 2 24.82 -25.43 -3.01
C LEU A 2 25.77 -24.58 -3.86
N TRP A 3 25.87 -23.30 -3.60
CA TRP A 3 26.75 -22.36 -4.30
C TRP A 3 27.04 -21.09 -3.53
N ASN A 4 28.34 -20.71 -3.45
CA ASN A 4 28.75 -19.37 -3.07
C ASN A 4 28.72 -18.46 -4.31
N ALA A 5 27.79 -17.50 -4.31
CA ALA A 5 27.53 -16.66 -5.49
C ALA A 5 28.47 -15.45 -5.62
N ARG A 6 29.15 -15.00 -4.56
CA ARG A 6 29.86 -13.70 -4.53
C ARG A 6 29.07 -12.60 -5.25
N SER A 7 27.90 -12.26 -4.73
CA SER A 7 26.87 -11.42 -5.30
C SER A 7 25.94 -12.10 -6.32
N LEU A 8 24.71 -12.35 -5.90
CA LEU A 8 23.67 -12.92 -6.76
C LEU A 8 23.02 -11.87 -7.68
N ASN A 9 23.17 -10.58 -7.41
CA ASN A 9 22.49 -9.51 -8.13
C ASN A 9 22.69 -9.55 -9.66
N ASN A 10 23.89 -9.82 -10.12
CA ASN A 10 24.22 -9.89 -11.55
C ASN A 10 24.15 -11.31 -12.12
N LYS A 11 23.99 -12.32 -11.27
CA LYS A 11 24.05 -13.75 -11.62
C LYS A 11 22.70 -14.45 -11.52
N LEU A 12 21.62 -13.71 -11.19
CA LEU A 12 20.28 -14.26 -10.99
C LEU A 12 19.76 -15.02 -12.21
N HIS A 13 20.01 -14.52 -13.42
CA HIS A 13 19.59 -15.20 -14.64
C HIS A 13 20.31 -16.53 -14.85
N HIS A 14 21.59 -16.60 -14.51
CA HIS A 14 22.35 -17.85 -14.57
C HIS A 14 21.78 -18.87 -13.58
N LEU A 15 21.58 -18.45 -12.33
CA LEU A 15 20.96 -19.31 -11.31
C LEU A 15 19.56 -19.79 -11.74
N THR A 16 18.72 -18.90 -12.27
CA THR A 16 17.37 -19.26 -12.71
C THR A 16 17.41 -20.27 -13.86
N THR A 17 18.34 -20.12 -14.77
CA THR A 17 18.56 -21.09 -15.86
C THR A 17 18.98 -22.44 -15.30
N GLU A 18 19.92 -22.49 -14.35
CA GLU A 18 20.33 -23.74 -13.71
C GLU A 18 19.19 -24.41 -12.93
N LEU A 19 18.40 -23.63 -12.17
CA LEU A 19 17.25 -24.15 -11.45
C LEU A 19 16.21 -24.80 -12.38
N LEU A 20 15.94 -24.16 -13.52
CA LEU A 20 14.95 -24.63 -14.48
C LEU A 20 15.47 -25.82 -15.27
N ASP A 21 16.71 -25.76 -15.75
CA ASP A 21 17.27 -26.70 -16.68
C ASP A 21 17.83 -27.93 -15.99
N GLY A 22 18.38 -27.75 -14.78
CA GLY A 22 18.83 -28.84 -13.92
C GLY A 22 17.67 -29.61 -13.26
N GLU A 23 16.40 -29.14 -13.47
CA GLU A 23 15.23 -29.67 -12.75
C GLU A 23 15.42 -29.67 -11.24
N LEU A 24 16.14 -28.66 -10.74
CA LEU A 24 16.47 -28.58 -9.34
C LEU A 24 15.22 -28.18 -8.52
N ASP A 25 15.05 -28.84 -7.39
CA ASP A 25 13.95 -28.57 -6.47
C ASP A 25 14.32 -27.48 -5.48
N ALA A 26 15.59 -27.35 -5.13
CA ALA A 26 16.08 -26.31 -4.24
C ALA A 26 17.53 -25.88 -4.55
N ALA A 27 17.86 -24.64 -4.20
CA ALA A 27 19.22 -24.11 -4.19
C ALA A 27 19.50 -23.39 -2.87
N PHE A 28 20.69 -23.59 -2.37
CA PHE A 28 21.22 -23.00 -1.14
C PHE A 28 22.39 -22.11 -1.53
N ILE A 29 22.29 -20.83 -1.20
CA ILE A 29 23.20 -19.80 -1.72
C ILE A 29 23.86 -19.10 -0.55
N THR A 30 25.18 -18.96 -0.58
CA THR A 30 25.97 -18.11 0.31
C THR A 30 26.50 -16.88 -0.45
N GLU A 31 26.89 -15.85 0.25
CA GLU A 31 27.32 -14.56 -0.32
C GLU A 31 26.35 -13.97 -1.34
N THR A 32 25.09 -13.88 -0.97
CA THR A 32 24.06 -13.29 -1.84
C THR A 32 24.26 -11.80 -2.09
N TRP A 33 24.88 -11.08 -1.15
CA TRP A 33 25.09 -9.63 -1.13
C TRP A 33 23.78 -8.85 -1.28
N PHE A 34 22.69 -9.43 -0.80
CA PHE A 34 21.40 -8.76 -0.83
C PHE A 34 21.38 -7.61 0.17
N LYS A 35 20.72 -6.53 -0.23
CA LYS A 35 20.34 -5.39 0.63
C LYS A 35 18.83 -5.42 0.87
N THR A 36 18.33 -4.69 1.81
CA THR A 36 16.98 -4.69 2.42
C THR A 36 15.75 -4.83 1.52
N GLN A 37 15.84 -4.85 0.20
CA GLN A 37 14.69 -5.05 -0.70
C GLN A 37 15.06 -5.88 -1.93
N LEU A 38 14.44 -7.05 -2.04
CA LEU A 38 14.69 -8.08 -3.06
C LEU A 38 13.66 -8.15 -4.18
N ASN A 39 12.84 -7.14 -4.38
CA ASN A 39 11.65 -7.22 -5.23
C ASN A 39 11.91 -7.83 -6.62
N ASN A 40 13.01 -7.47 -7.28
CA ASN A 40 13.32 -7.99 -8.62
C ASN A 40 13.77 -9.45 -8.61
N CYS A 41 14.58 -9.85 -7.61
CA CYS A 41 15.04 -11.23 -7.48
C CYS A 41 13.86 -12.17 -7.17
N THR A 42 13.04 -11.78 -6.20
CA THR A 42 11.85 -12.54 -5.79
C THR A 42 10.85 -12.66 -6.94
N ALA A 43 10.62 -11.58 -7.70
CA ALA A 43 9.72 -11.60 -8.86
C ALA A 43 10.21 -12.59 -9.93
N THR A 44 11.49 -12.51 -10.32
CA THR A 44 12.07 -13.41 -11.32
C THR A 44 11.99 -14.87 -10.89
N LEU A 45 12.29 -15.18 -9.64
CA LEU A 45 12.19 -16.54 -9.12
C LEU A 45 10.76 -17.04 -9.08
N LYS A 46 9.80 -16.21 -8.62
CA LYS A 46 8.37 -16.58 -8.59
C LYS A 46 7.78 -16.83 -9.97
N GLU A 47 8.13 -16.03 -10.97
CA GLU A 47 7.74 -16.29 -12.37
C GLU A 47 8.18 -17.64 -12.90
N ASN A 48 9.32 -18.11 -12.41
CA ASN A 48 9.92 -19.38 -12.80
C ASN A 48 9.54 -20.55 -11.87
N GLY A 49 8.58 -20.35 -10.95
CA GLY A 49 8.04 -21.39 -10.09
C GLY A 49 8.82 -21.64 -8.81
N PHE A 50 9.63 -20.65 -8.36
CA PHE A 50 10.43 -20.76 -7.14
C PHE A 50 10.09 -19.70 -6.11
N SER A 51 10.23 -20.08 -4.84
CA SER A 51 10.18 -19.18 -3.67
C SER A 51 11.57 -19.02 -3.08
N ILE A 52 11.80 -17.91 -2.37
CA ILE A 52 13.07 -17.64 -1.70
C ILE A 52 12.84 -17.24 -0.23
N SER A 53 13.67 -17.77 0.65
CA SER A 53 13.86 -17.31 2.02
C SER A 53 15.32 -16.90 2.20
N HIS A 54 15.58 -15.72 2.74
CA HIS A 54 16.94 -15.19 2.79
C HIS A 54 17.23 -14.42 4.07
N PHE A 55 18.51 -14.25 4.36
CA PHE A 55 19.07 -13.36 5.37
C PHE A 55 20.04 -12.39 4.72
N HIS A 56 19.98 -11.11 5.15
CA HIS A 56 20.85 -10.03 4.68
C HIS A 56 21.41 -9.24 5.86
N ARG A 57 22.49 -8.52 5.65
CA ARG A 57 23.08 -7.62 6.66
C ARG A 57 22.64 -6.18 6.45
N ASP A 58 22.21 -5.51 7.51
CA ASP A 58 21.64 -4.15 7.42
C ASP A 58 22.69 -3.07 7.13
N ASN A 59 23.95 -3.21 7.56
CA ASN A 59 24.95 -2.12 7.52
C ASN A 59 26.36 -2.51 7.03
N LYS A 60 26.58 -3.75 6.55
CA LYS A 60 27.88 -4.21 6.04
C LYS A 60 27.78 -4.67 4.59
N GLY A 61 28.82 -4.43 3.78
CA GLY A 61 28.93 -5.02 2.43
C GLY A 61 29.34 -6.48 2.51
N GLY A 62 28.91 -7.30 1.55
CA GLY A 62 29.23 -8.73 1.49
C GLY A 62 28.31 -9.61 2.32
N GLY A 63 28.49 -10.94 2.26
CA GLY A 63 27.72 -11.95 3.01
C GLY A 63 26.28 -12.13 2.55
N GLY A 64 25.42 -12.68 3.43
CA GLY A 64 24.04 -13.03 3.16
C GLY A 64 23.88 -14.47 2.67
N VAL A 65 22.85 -15.14 3.18
CA VAL A 65 22.50 -16.54 2.83
C VAL A 65 21.05 -16.63 2.36
N ALA A 66 20.77 -17.58 1.44
CA ALA A 66 19.42 -17.79 0.93
C ALA A 66 19.12 -19.26 0.65
N VAL A 67 17.83 -19.59 0.80
CA VAL A 67 17.23 -20.87 0.42
C VAL A 67 16.18 -20.61 -0.65
N ILE A 68 16.36 -21.16 -1.83
CA ILE A 68 15.45 -21.07 -2.97
C ILE A 68 14.84 -22.46 -3.17
N TYR A 69 13.52 -22.55 -3.33
CA TYR A 69 12.83 -23.84 -3.46
C TYR A 69 11.62 -23.70 -4.37
N ARG A 70 11.21 -24.80 -5.03
CA ARG A 70 10.03 -24.83 -5.90
C ARG A 70 8.75 -24.60 -5.12
N HIS A 71 7.74 -24.01 -5.74
CA HIS A 71 6.43 -23.72 -5.13
C HIS A 71 5.66 -24.96 -4.64
N ASN A 72 5.98 -26.15 -5.18
CA ASN A 72 5.37 -27.41 -4.74
C ASN A 72 5.93 -27.93 -3.40
N PHE A 73 6.96 -27.28 -2.86
CA PHE A 73 7.47 -27.55 -1.53
C PHE A 73 6.89 -26.55 -0.52
N LYS A 74 6.61 -27.04 0.69
CA LYS A 74 6.09 -26.24 1.78
C LYS A 74 7.21 -25.87 2.75
N LEU A 75 7.42 -24.57 2.93
CA LEU A 75 8.28 -24.04 3.99
C LEU A 75 7.46 -23.98 5.28
N HIS A 76 7.84 -24.78 6.29
CA HIS A 76 7.17 -24.81 7.60
C HIS A 76 7.69 -23.76 8.56
N SER A 77 8.99 -23.53 8.53
CA SER A 77 9.64 -22.51 9.34
C SER A 77 10.92 -22.04 8.67
N SER A 78 11.20 -20.74 8.80
CA SER A 78 12.47 -20.14 8.43
C SER A 78 12.90 -19.20 9.54
N LYS A 79 14.16 -19.29 9.97
CA LYS A 79 14.72 -18.45 11.01
C LYS A 79 16.17 -18.13 10.70
N SER A 80 16.52 -16.86 10.77
CA SER A 80 17.87 -16.37 10.52
C SER A 80 18.60 -16.14 11.83
N TYR A 81 19.90 -16.41 11.84
CA TYR A 81 20.79 -16.19 12.97
C TYR A 81 22.05 -15.47 12.50
N SER A 82 22.52 -14.53 13.29
CA SER A 82 23.77 -13.82 13.09
C SER A 82 24.61 -13.92 14.35
N PHE A 83 25.82 -14.39 14.19
CA PHE A 83 26.82 -14.54 15.22
C PHE A 83 28.01 -13.62 14.92
N ASP A 84 28.96 -13.57 15.82
CA ASP A 84 30.15 -12.77 15.58
C ASP A 84 31.03 -13.34 14.46
N THR A 85 31.09 -14.67 14.32
CA THR A 85 31.97 -15.36 13.37
C THR A 85 31.28 -15.91 12.11
N PHE A 86 29.93 -16.07 12.14
CA PHE A 86 29.18 -16.58 10.99
C PHE A 86 27.73 -16.11 10.99
N GLU A 87 27.10 -16.28 9.88
CA GLU A 87 25.65 -16.10 9.72
C GLU A 87 25.02 -17.35 9.12
N CYS A 88 23.75 -17.62 9.45
CA CYS A 88 23.06 -18.76 8.88
C CYS A 88 21.55 -18.57 8.80
N ILE A 89 20.92 -19.37 7.94
CA ILE A 89 19.47 -19.49 7.84
C ILE A 89 19.08 -20.95 8.07
N PHE A 90 18.16 -21.16 9.00
CA PHE A 90 17.46 -22.43 9.17
C PHE A 90 16.20 -22.42 8.31
N ALA A 91 15.94 -23.49 7.57
CA ALA A 91 14.73 -23.70 6.78
C ALA A 91 14.24 -25.13 6.91
N SER A 92 12.99 -25.31 7.37
CA SER A 92 12.33 -26.62 7.44
C SER A 92 11.40 -26.77 6.25
N ILE A 93 11.70 -27.66 5.33
CA ILE A 93 11.00 -27.83 4.06
C ILE A 93 10.43 -29.27 3.99
N SER A 94 9.22 -29.42 3.47
CA SER A 94 8.65 -30.72 3.12
C SER A 94 8.03 -30.67 1.72
N GLY A 95 7.93 -31.83 1.11
CA GLY A 95 7.00 -32.05 0.01
C GLY A 95 5.55 -32.17 0.53
N ASN A 96 4.72 -32.95 -0.15
CA ASN A 96 3.33 -33.18 0.28
C ASN A 96 3.19 -34.26 1.36
N THR A 97 4.29 -34.77 1.86
CA THR A 97 4.34 -35.76 2.97
C THR A 97 4.58 -35.05 4.31
N SER A 98 4.35 -35.75 5.41
CA SER A 98 4.66 -35.29 6.76
C SER A 98 6.15 -35.22 7.07
N GLN A 99 7.00 -35.84 6.24
CA GLN A 99 8.45 -35.87 6.44
C GLN A 99 9.05 -34.49 6.12
N LYS A 100 9.69 -33.88 7.11
CA LYS A 100 10.38 -32.57 7.00
C LYS A 100 11.89 -32.82 6.90
N ILE A 101 12.53 -32.07 6.01
CA ILE A 101 13.99 -31.98 5.93
C ILE A 101 14.37 -30.61 6.49
N ASN A 102 15.34 -30.60 7.38
CA ASN A 102 15.78 -29.40 8.07
C ASN A 102 17.13 -28.98 7.52
N PHE A 103 17.19 -27.81 6.91
CA PHE A 103 18.41 -27.26 6.31
C PHE A 103 18.94 -26.12 7.16
N ILE A 104 20.27 -26.07 7.33
CA ILE A 104 21.01 -24.91 7.86
C ILE A 104 22.02 -24.51 6.82
N VAL A 105 21.86 -23.29 6.24
CA VAL A 105 22.84 -22.71 5.32
C VAL A 105 23.75 -21.81 6.10
N VAL A 106 25.04 -22.10 6.12
CA VAL A 106 26.07 -21.41 6.91
C VAL A 106 27.00 -20.62 5.98
N TYR A 107 27.33 -19.38 6.39
CA TYR A 107 28.42 -18.62 5.80
C TYR A 107 29.32 -18.08 6.91
N ARG A 108 30.58 -18.58 6.96
CA ARG A 108 31.60 -18.13 7.92
C ARG A 108 32.38 -16.95 7.35
N PHE A 109 32.68 -15.97 8.20
CA PHE A 109 33.49 -14.80 7.84
C PHE A 109 34.96 -15.19 7.79
N CYS A 110 35.60 -15.00 6.64
CA CYS A 110 37.01 -15.41 6.44
C CYS A 110 38.03 -14.63 7.31
N GLU A 111 37.67 -13.41 7.74
CA GLU A 111 38.56 -12.51 8.48
C GLU A 111 38.72 -12.88 9.96
N LEU A 112 37.92 -13.83 10.48
CA LEU A 112 37.88 -14.15 11.89
C LEU A 112 38.51 -15.52 12.21
N SER A 113 39.00 -15.67 13.44
CA SER A 113 39.70 -16.89 13.91
C SER A 113 38.86 -18.15 13.74
N PRO A 114 39.40 -19.24 13.15
CA PRO A 114 38.69 -20.53 13.11
C PRO A 114 38.30 -21.06 14.49
N ALA A 115 39.14 -20.90 15.50
CA ALA A 115 38.89 -21.39 16.85
C ALA A 115 37.64 -20.70 17.48
N ALA A 116 37.47 -19.38 17.27
CA ALA A 116 36.28 -18.65 17.75
C ALA A 116 35.02 -19.17 17.04
N PHE A 117 35.08 -19.41 15.73
CA PHE A 117 33.98 -20.02 14.97
C PHE A 117 33.62 -21.41 15.50
N LEU A 118 34.59 -22.27 15.75
CA LEU A 118 34.33 -23.64 16.22
C LEU A 118 33.61 -23.66 17.56
N LEU A 119 33.92 -22.71 18.44
CA LEU A 119 33.27 -22.56 19.73
C LEU A 119 31.80 -22.11 19.56
N GLU A 120 31.55 -21.05 18.79
CA GLU A 120 30.19 -20.57 18.51
C GLU A 120 29.34 -21.59 17.75
N PHE A 121 29.92 -22.25 16.76
CA PHE A 121 29.24 -23.26 15.95
C PHE A 121 28.82 -24.48 16.80
N ARG A 122 29.70 -24.95 17.71
CA ARG A 122 29.39 -26.02 18.66
C ARG A 122 28.23 -25.64 19.55
N GLN A 123 28.27 -24.45 20.16
CA GLN A 123 27.19 -23.96 21.03
C GLN A 123 25.87 -23.82 20.30
N PHE A 124 25.92 -23.35 19.04
CA PHE A 124 24.75 -23.20 18.20
C PHE A 124 24.08 -24.56 17.88
N ILE A 125 24.86 -25.56 17.47
CA ILE A 125 24.33 -26.89 17.18
C ILE A 125 23.75 -27.54 18.46
N GLU A 126 24.48 -27.43 19.57
CA GLU A 126 24.07 -28.02 20.85
C GLU A 126 22.77 -27.41 21.39
N SER A 127 22.65 -26.10 21.36
CA SER A 127 21.50 -25.41 21.94
C SER A 127 20.24 -25.45 21.07
N THR A 128 20.38 -25.59 19.75
CA THR A 128 19.25 -25.32 18.86
C THR A 128 18.83 -26.55 18.05
N PHE A 129 19.73 -27.45 17.70
CA PHE A 129 19.47 -28.48 16.69
C PHE A 129 19.75 -29.92 17.11
N ILE A 130 20.24 -30.18 18.30
CA ILE A 130 20.62 -31.53 18.78
C ILE A 130 19.47 -32.56 18.68
N HIS A 131 18.20 -32.10 18.75
CA HIS A 131 17.01 -32.97 18.66
C HIS A 131 16.31 -32.91 17.30
N LYS A 132 16.87 -32.24 16.30
CA LYS A 132 16.26 -32.14 14.97
C LYS A 132 16.64 -33.33 14.10
N LYS A 133 15.62 -34.13 13.68
CA LYS A 133 15.81 -35.21 12.73
C LYS A 133 15.94 -34.68 11.29
N ASN A 134 16.52 -35.51 10.42
CA ASN A 134 16.74 -35.18 9.00
C ASN A 134 17.43 -33.82 8.81
N LEU A 135 18.52 -33.60 9.55
CA LEU A 135 19.28 -32.34 9.49
C LEU A 135 20.36 -32.40 8.41
N VAL A 136 20.41 -31.35 7.58
CA VAL A 136 21.43 -31.11 6.58
C VAL A 136 22.03 -29.73 6.80
N ILE A 137 23.31 -29.69 7.13
CA ILE A 137 24.05 -28.43 7.31
C ILE A 137 24.93 -28.26 6.09
N LEU A 138 24.85 -27.13 5.43
CA LEU A 138 25.57 -26.85 4.20
C LEU A 138 25.92 -25.37 4.07
N GLY A 139 26.94 -25.05 3.28
CA GLY A 139 27.37 -23.67 3.07
C GLY A 139 28.86 -23.53 2.92
N ASP A 140 29.32 -22.29 2.92
CA ASP A 140 30.73 -21.94 2.87
C ASP A 140 31.26 -21.71 4.29
N PHE A 141 32.09 -22.62 4.73
CA PHE A 141 32.69 -22.62 6.06
C PHE A 141 34.02 -21.85 6.09
N ASN A 142 34.59 -21.50 4.95
CA ASN A 142 35.91 -20.90 4.87
C ASN A 142 36.98 -21.63 5.72
N LEU A 143 36.82 -22.96 5.90
CA LEU A 143 37.78 -23.86 6.55
C LEU A 143 38.38 -24.75 5.47
N HIS A 144 39.69 -24.92 5.48
CA HIS A 144 40.41 -25.74 4.51
C HIS A 144 40.35 -27.22 4.89
N VAL A 145 39.17 -27.85 4.82
CA VAL A 145 38.95 -29.22 5.34
C VAL A 145 39.76 -30.29 4.65
N ASN A 146 40.31 -30.02 3.47
CA ASN A 146 41.24 -30.86 2.78
C ASN A 146 42.63 -30.95 3.48
N LYS A 147 42.92 -30.06 4.40
CA LYS A 147 44.14 -30.06 5.22
C LYS A 147 43.91 -30.76 6.56
N VAL A 148 43.69 -32.07 6.53
CA VAL A 148 43.25 -32.92 7.63
C VAL A 148 44.15 -32.89 8.88
N SER A 149 45.41 -32.48 8.73
CA SER A 149 46.40 -32.39 9.82
C SER A 149 46.36 -31.05 10.58
N GLU A 150 45.63 -30.06 10.09
CA GLU A 150 45.55 -28.77 10.81
C GLU A 150 44.71 -28.90 12.10
N PRO A 151 45.13 -28.31 13.22
CA PRO A 151 44.44 -28.44 14.53
C PRO A 151 42.98 -28.04 14.47
N ASP A 152 42.63 -26.94 13.76
CA ASP A 152 41.26 -26.45 13.62
C ASP A 152 40.38 -27.46 12.87
N ILE A 153 40.95 -28.20 11.90
CA ILE A 153 40.22 -29.20 11.14
C ILE A 153 39.99 -30.47 11.96
N ILE A 154 40.98 -30.85 12.77
CA ILE A 154 40.84 -31.98 13.72
C ILE A 154 39.73 -31.66 14.69
N GLN A 155 39.72 -30.47 15.30
CA GLN A 155 38.68 -30.01 16.22
C GLN A 155 37.31 -29.93 15.54
N PHE A 156 37.23 -29.44 14.32
CA PHE A 156 35.99 -29.42 13.55
C PHE A 156 35.40 -30.81 13.38
N ASN A 157 36.23 -31.79 12.98
CA ASN A 157 35.80 -33.17 12.80
C ASN A 157 35.39 -33.83 14.14
N GLU A 158 36.04 -33.47 15.25
CA GLU A 158 35.63 -33.93 16.60
C GLU A 158 34.27 -33.38 16.96
N ILE A 159 33.99 -32.10 16.67
CA ILE A 159 32.65 -31.51 16.87
C ILE A 159 31.63 -32.25 16.05
N LEU A 160 31.85 -32.47 14.76
CA LEU A 160 30.92 -33.24 13.89
C LEU A 160 30.65 -34.65 14.42
N SER A 161 31.71 -35.38 14.79
CA SER A 161 31.56 -36.74 15.34
C SER A 161 30.80 -36.78 16.65
N THR A 162 31.00 -35.76 17.52
CA THR A 162 30.27 -35.65 18.79
C THR A 162 28.77 -35.58 18.59
N PHE A 163 28.30 -34.96 17.52
CA PHE A 163 26.88 -34.82 17.17
C PHE A 163 26.40 -35.88 16.17
N GLY A 164 27.21 -36.87 15.86
CA GLY A 164 26.86 -37.97 14.89
C GLY A 164 26.73 -37.46 13.46
N LEU A 165 27.40 -36.33 13.14
CA LEU A 165 27.41 -35.71 11.82
C LEU A 165 28.66 -36.14 11.02
N SER A 166 28.52 -36.13 9.71
CA SER A 166 29.62 -36.44 8.78
C SER A 166 29.61 -35.44 7.62
N GLN A 167 30.76 -34.94 7.28
CA GLN A 167 31.01 -34.14 6.09
C GLN A 167 31.16 -35.03 4.89
N LEU A 168 30.64 -34.67 3.70
CA LEU A 168 30.50 -35.53 2.54
C LEU A 168 31.31 -35.08 1.32
N ILE A 169 31.92 -33.89 1.34
CA ILE A 169 32.67 -33.34 0.19
C ILE A 169 34.15 -33.63 0.32
N ASP A 170 34.68 -34.39 -0.61
CA ASP A 170 36.08 -34.84 -0.66
C ASP A 170 36.91 -34.18 -1.76
N GLN A 171 36.30 -33.36 -2.63
CA GLN A 171 36.95 -32.69 -3.74
C GLN A 171 37.05 -31.18 -3.50
N PRO A 172 38.00 -30.47 -4.15
CA PRO A 172 38.06 -29.01 -4.07
C PRO A 172 36.77 -28.33 -4.56
N THR A 173 36.35 -27.28 -3.84
CA THR A 173 35.15 -26.48 -4.17
C THR A 173 35.48 -25.04 -4.56
N HIS A 174 36.76 -24.65 -4.46
CA HIS A 174 37.25 -23.32 -4.79
C HIS A 174 38.41 -23.38 -5.76
N VAL A 175 38.57 -22.37 -6.63
CA VAL A 175 39.64 -22.30 -7.65
C VAL A 175 41.05 -22.38 -7.09
N SER A 176 41.23 -22.08 -5.80
CA SER A 176 42.52 -22.24 -5.10
C SER A 176 42.87 -23.69 -4.75
N GLY A 177 42.08 -24.68 -5.12
CA GLY A 177 42.27 -26.09 -4.79
C GLY A 177 41.85 -26.46 -3.36
N ASN A 178 41.15 -25.57 -2.62
CA ASN A 178 40.65 -25.83 -1.29
C ASN A 178 39.20 -26.32 -1.31
N THR A 179 38.83 -27.10 -0.29
CA THR A 179 37.45 -27.53 -0.03
C THR A 179 36.88 -26.64 1.08
N LEU A 180 36.08 -25.63 0.68
CA LEU A 180 35.51 -24.59 1.57
C LEU A 180 34.00 -24.74 1.77
N ASP A 181 33.33 -25.19 0.70
CA ASP A 181 31.86 -25.39 0.71
C ASP A 181 31.59 -26.84 1.11
N LEU A 182 30.81 -27.02 2.17
CA LEU A 182 30.61 -28.31 2.82
C LEU A 182 29.15 -28.75 2.78
N LEU A 183 28.98 -30.08 2.85
CA LEU A 183 27.69 -30.76 2.96
C LEU A 183 27.77 -31.75 4.11
N ILE A 184 27.06 -31.49 5.20
CA ILE A 184 27.17 -32.19 6.46
C ILE A 184 25.81 -32.76 6.84
N THR A 185 25.74 -34.03 7.21
CA THR A 185 24.50 -34.68 7.64
C THR A 185 24.76 -35.88 8.54
N ASN A 186 23.71 -36.39 9.18
CA ASN A 186 23.72 -37.74 9.78
C ASN A 186 23.35 -38.76 8.71
N LYS A 187 24.33 -39.57 8.30
CA LYS A 187 24.16 -40.60 7.24
C LYS A 187 23.03 -41.62 7.54
N ASN A 188 22.73 -41.86 8.81
CA ASN A 188 21.68 -42.79 9.23
C ASN A 188 20.28 -42.21 9.12
N GLU A 189 20.13 -40.87 9.07
CA GLU A 189 18.83 -40.21 9.04
C GLU A 189 18.48 -39.64 7.66
N THR A 190 19.51 -39.15 6.91
CA THR A 190 19.29 -38.51 5.61
C THR A 190 20.28 -39.01 4.61
N GLU A 191 19.78 -39.81 3.65
CA GLU A 191 20.60 -40.37 2.57
C GLU A 191 20.79 -39.32 1.49
N ILE A 192 22.05 -38.92 1.27
CA ILE A 192 22.46 -37.99 0.20
C ILE A 192 23.21 -38.79 -0.87
N LYS A 193 22.76 -38.68 -2.13
CA LYS A 193 23.29 -39.37 -3.30
C LYS A 193 23.72 -38.41 -4.39
N ASP A 194 24.49 -38.95 -5.36
CA ASP A 194 24.84 -38.28 -6.61
C ASP A 194 25.47 -36.89 -6.38
N ILE A 195 26.45 -36.80 -5.47
CA ILE A 195 27.20 -35.56 -5.25
C ILE A 195 28.10 -35.33 -6.47
N VAL A 196 27.91 -34.16 -7.12
CA VAL A 196 28.69 -33.74 -8.28
C VAL A 196 29.16 -32.30 -8.06
N ILE A 197 30.47 -32.10 -8.17
CA ILE A 197 31.07 -30.75 -8.14
C ILE A 197 31.29 -30.33 -9.59
N ASP A 198 30.85 -29.11 -9.90
CA ASP A 198 30.88 -28.54 -11.25
C ASP A 198 31.62 -27.19 -11.24
N ASP A 199 32.83 -27.18 -11.84
CA ASP A 199 33.73 -26.03 -11.90
C ASP A 199 33.29 -25.02 -12.98
N ILE A 200 32.15 -24.42 -12.82
CA ILE A 200 31.64 -23.49 -13.80
C ILE A 200 31.90 -22.03 -13.37
N ASN A 201 32.66 -21.32 -14.18
CA ASN A 201 33.29 -20.03 -14.01
C ASN A 201 32.35 -18.78 -13.78
N PHE A 202 31.30 -18.87 -12.96
CA PHE A 202 30.53 -17.69 -12.58
C PHE A 202 30.92 -17.12 -11.21
N SER A 203 31.60 -17.93 -10.42
CA SER A 203 32.21 -17.56 -9.14
C SER A 203 33.55 -18.29 -9.07
N ASP A 204 34.39 -17.91 -8.13
CA ASP A 204 35.56 -18.68 -7.73
C ASP A 204 35.23 -19.94 -6.93
N HIS A 205 33.94 -20.15 -6.62
CA HIS A 205 33.40 -21.35 -6.01
C HIS A 205 32.61 -22.19 -7.02
N SER A 206 32.75 -23.52 -6.92
CA SER A 206 32.07 -24.50 -7.74
C SER A 206 30.59 -24.70 -7.32
N TYR A 207 29.76 -25.18 -8.23
CA TYR A 207 28.44 -25.71 -7.87
C TYR A 207 28.55 -27.10 -7.25
N ILE A 208 27.82 -27.35 -6.18
CA ILE A 208 27.70 -28.71 -5.59
C ILE A 208 26.26 -29.17 -5.82
N PHE A 209 26.08 -30.11 -6.71
CA PHE A 209 24.80 -30.79 -6.95
C PHE A 209 24.71 -32.04 -6.10
N PHE A 210 23.56 -32.30 -5.53
CA PHE A 210 23.29 -33.49 -4.74
C PHE A 210 21.82 -33.86 -4.78
N LYS A 211 21.47 -35.11 -4.46
CA LYS A 211 20.11 -35.60 -4.33
C LYS A 211 19.83 -36.05 -2.92
N ILE A 212 18.66 -35.72 -2.42
CA ILE A 212 18.13 -36.20 -1.13
C ILE A 212 16.93 -37.08 -1.42
N SER A 213 16.94 -38.32 -0.88
CA SER A 213 15.79 -39.21 -0.98
C SER A 213 14.62 -38.69 -0.14
N CYS A 214 13.54 -38.29 -0.79
CA CYS A 214 12.32 -37.86 -0.12
C CYS A 214 11.09 -38.32 -0.91
N GLU A 215 10.05 -38.80 -0.22
CA GLU A 215 8.81 -39.20 -0.87
C GLU A 215 8.00 -37.95 -1.27
N LEU A 216 7.83 -37.75 -2.56
CA LEU A 216 6.98 -36.71 -3.13
C LEU A 216 5.67 -37.33 -3.63
N GLN A 217 4.54 -37.00 -3.02
CA GLN A 217 3.24 -37.22 -3.65
C GLN A 217 3.03 -36.14 -4.74
N LYS A 218 2.66 -36.58 -5.95
CA LYS A 218 2.26 -35.67 -7.02
C LYS A 218 1.08 -34.82 -6.52
N SER A 219 1.17 -33.51 -6.65
CA SER A 219 0.06 -32.59 -6.35
C SER A 219 -1.16 -33.01 -7.18
N LYS A 220 -2.31 -33.19 -6.53
CA LYS A 220 -3.56 -33.37 -7.26
C LYS A 220 -3.83 -32.10 -8.06
N ASP A 221 -4.05 -32.23 -9.36
CA ASP A 221 -4.44 -31.11 -10.22
C ASP A 221 -5.65 -30.43 -9.60
N LYS A 222 -5.51 -29.12 -9.32
CA LYS A 222 -6.59 -28.33 -8.76
C LYS A 222 -7.53 -27.94 -9.91
N VAL A 223 -8.70 -28.55 -9.97
CA VAL A 223 -9.73 -28.18 -10.94
C VAL A 223 -10.44 -26.94 -10.44
N ILE A 224 -10.33 -25.83 -11.18
CA ILE A 224 -11.04 -24.59 -10.88
C ILE A 224 -12.12 -24.41 -11.95
N SER A 225 -13.38 -24.23 -11.52
CA SER A 225 -14.46 -23.84 -12.41
C SER A 225 -14.46 -22.32 -12.57
N ILE A 226 -14.27 -21.85 -13.78
CA ILE A 226 -14.24 -20.41 -14.11
C ILE A 226 -15.40 -20.10 -15.04
N LYS A 227 -16.22 -19.10 -14.66
CA LYS A 227 -17.23 -18.53 -15.56
C LYS A 227 -16.56 -17.76 -16.68
N THR A 228 -16.82 -18.12 -17.91
CA THR A 228 -16.24 -17.45 -19.10
C THR A 228 -17.25 -16.54 -19.77
N TYR A 229 -16.84 -15.29 -20.04
CA TYR A 229 -17.67 -14.22 -20.63
C TYR A 229 -17.14 -13.76 -22.01
N LYS A 230 -16.12 -14.45 -22.56
CA LYS A 230 -15.37 -13.99 -23.75
C LYS A 230 -16.17 -14.00 -25.05
N ASN A 231 -17.19 -14.83 -25.14
CA ASN A 231 -17.91 -15.10 -26.38
C ASN A 231 -19.37 -14.60 -26.34
N ILE A 232 -19.67 -13.61 -25.48
CA ILE A 232 -21.01 -13.02 -25.43
C ILE A 232 -21.19 -12.10 -26.64
N ASP A 233 -22.21 -12.40 -27.45
CA ASP A 233 -22.73 -11.47 -28.43
C ASP A 233 -23.46 -10.34 -27.70
N MET A 234 -22.79 -9.18 -27.62
CA MET A 234 -23.27 -8.05 -26.83
C MET A 234 -24.56 -7.44 -27.37
N ASP A 235 -24.81 -7.49 -28.65
CA ASP A 235 -26.03 -6.90 -29.22
C ASP A 235 -27.23 -7.81 -28.93
N LYS A 236 -27.06 -9.12 -29.09
CA LYS A 236 -28.07 -10.10 -28.69
C LYS A 236 -28.34 -10.04 -27.19
N PHE A 237 -27.32 -9.94 -26.38
CA PHE A 237 -27.43 -9.83 -24.93
C PHE A 237 -28.17 -8.55 -24.48
N LYS A 238 -27.90 -7.39 -25.12
CA LYS A 238 -28.63 -6.14 -24.87
C LYS A 238 -30.11 -6.25 -25.23
N ASN A 239 -30.45 -6.87 -26.36
CA ASN A 239 -31.83 -7.06 -26.77
C ASN A 239 -32.59 -7.97 -25.80
N ASP A 240 -31.93 -9.00 -25.27
CA ASP A 240 -32.50 -9.88 -24.25
C ASP A 240 -32.74 -9.12 -22.93
N ILE A 241 -31.81 -8.28 -22.52
CA ILE A 241 -31.99 -7.39 -21.36
C ILE A 241 -33.20 -6.47 -21.56
N VAL A 242 -33.37 -5.85 -22.74
CA VAL A 242 -34.52 -4.97 -23.01
C VAL A 242 -35.84 -5.73 -22.86
N SER A 243 -35.95 -6.94 -23.42
CA SER A 243 -37.17 -7.75 -23.30
C SER A 243 -37.48 -8.09 -21.83
N LYS A 244 -36.46 -8.45 -21.06
CA LYS A 244 -36.63 -8.78 -19.64
C LYS A 244 -36.96 -7.53 -18.78
N VAL A 245 -36.40 -6.36 -19.11
CA VAL A 245 -36.71 -5.07 -18.45
C VAL A 245 -38.17 -4.68 -18.73
N ASN A 246 -38.67 -4.87 -19.96
CA ASN A 246 -40.06 -4.61 -20.26
C ASN A 246 -41.04 -5.49 -19.45
N ILE A 247 -40.69 -6.75 -19.21
CA ILE A 247 -41.45 -7.65 -18.31
C ILE A 247 -41.39 -7.14 -16.86
N PHE A 248 -40.22 -6.70 -16.41
CA PHE A 248 -40.04 -6.15 -15.08
C PHE A 248 -40.91 -4.91 -14.84
N SER A 249 -40.80 -3.90 -15.72
CA SER A 249 -41.59 -2.65 -15.60
C SER A 249 -43.11 -2.85 -15.76
N GLY A 250 -43.55 -3.92 -16.40
CA GLY A 250 -44.95 -4.25 -16.52
C GLY A 250 -45.62 -4.80 -15.25
N LYS A 251 -44.79 -5.12 -14.20
CA LYS A 251 -45.32 -5.71 -12.96
C LYS A 251 -45.87 -4.70 -11.93
N ASN A 252 -45.68 -3.39 -12.12
CA ASN A 252 -46.12 -2.34 -11.20
C ASN A 252 -45.82 -2.62 -9.73
N HIS A 253 -44.52 -2.65 -9.39
CA HIS A 253 -44.07 -2.95 -8.03
C HIS A 253 -44.46 -1.88 -7.01
N VAL A 254 -45.00 -2.30 -5.87
CA VAL A 254 -45.34 -1.44 -4.74
C VAL A 254 -44.36 -1.60 -3.59
N ASN A 255 -43.70 -2.75 -3.52
CA ASN A 255 -42.77 -3.11 -2.46
C ASN A 255 -41.35 -3.21 -3.03
N PHE A 256 -40.38 -2.57 -2.33
CA PHE A 256 -38.98 -2.57 -2.74
C PHE A 256 -38.35 -3.97 -2.74
N GLY A 257 -38.67 -4.82 -1.76
CA GLY A 257 -38.14 -6.19 -1.67
C GLY A 257 -38.56 -7.07 -2.87
N ASP A 258 -39.84 -6.98 -3.29
CA ASP A 258 -40.36 -7.72 -4.44
C ASP A 258 -39.72 -7.25 -5.73
N ALA A 259 -39.60 -5.93 -5.93
CA ALA A 259 -38.92 -5.33 -7.06
C ALA A 259 -37.44 -5.74 -7.13
N LEU A 260 -36.73 -5.78 -6.01
CA LEU A 260 -35.36 -6.22 -5.93
C LEU A 260 -35.21 -7.70 -6.31
N ASN A 261 -36.10 -8.57 -5.85
CA ASN A 261 -36.09 -9.99 -6.18
C ASN A 261 -36.33 -10.20 -7.69
N ASP A 262 -37.26 -9.49 -8.27
CA ASP A 262 -37.55 -9.55 -9.70
C ASP A 262 -36.36 -9.01 -10.52
N TYR A 263 -35.71 -7.95 -10.09
CA TYR A 263 -34.48 -7.41 -10.72
C TYR A 263 -33.31 -8.40 -10.65
N ASN A 264 -33.11 -9.02 -9.51
CA ASN A 264 -32.06 -10.03 -9.36
C ASN A 264 -32.35 -11.23 -10.29
N ALA A 265 -33.59 -11.72 -10.33
CA ALA A 265 -34.02 -12.80 -11.23
C ALA A 265 -33.84 -12.42 -12.72
N LEU A 266 -34.16 -11.18 -13.10
CA LEU A 266 -33.92 -10.64 -14.44
C LEU A 266 -32.45 -10.74 -14.82
N CYS A 267 -31.55 -10.25 -13.94
CA CYS A 267 -30.12 -10.23 -14.19
C CYS A 267 -29.52 -11.65 -14.23
N GLU A 268 -29.90 -12.51 -13.28
CA GLU A 268 -29.44 -13.92 -13.22
C GLU A 268 -29.88 -14.72 -14.46
N ASN A 269 -31.16 -14.60 -14.86
CA ASN A 269 -31.67 -15.26 -16.03
C ASN A 269 -31.03 -14.73 -17.32
N ALA A 270 -30.71 -13.44 -17.39
CA ALA A 270 -29.99 -12.89 -18.53
C ALA A 270 -28.58 -13.45 -18.66
N VAL A 271 -27.89 -13.67 -17.55
CA VAL A 271 -26.49 -14.19 -17.53
C VAL A 271 -26.46 -15.70 -17.78
N LYS A 272 -27.47 -16.46 -17.30
CA LYS A 272 -27.49 -17.92 -17.34
C LYS A 272 -27.39 -18.47 -18.77
N ASP A 273 -28.03 -17.80 -19.75
CA ASP A 273 -28.09 -18.23 -21.13
C ASP A 273 -26.78 -17.99 -21.91
N TYR A 274 -25.88 -17.12 -21.38
CA TYR A 274 -24.68 -16.68 -22.09
C TYR A 274 -23.38 -17.09 -21.40
N VAL A 275 -23.43 -17.61 -20.17
CA VAL A 275 -22.25 -17.89 -19.36
C VAL A 275 -22.10 -19.37 -19.09
N PHE A 276 -21.06 -19.95 -19.63
CA PHE A 276 -20.71 -21.35 -19.41
C PHE A 276 -19.58 -21.46 -18.37
N ALA A 277 -19.76 -22.38 -17.43
CA ALA A 277 -18.70 -22.76 -16.52
C ALA A 277 -17.69 -23.66 -17.26
N LYS A 278 -16.44 -23.24 -17.34
CA LYS A 278 -15.34 -24.03 -17.88
C LYS A 278 -14.46 -24.51 -16.73
N SER A 279 -14.35 -25.83 -16.61
CA SER A 279 -13.38 -26.42 -15.68
C SER A 279 -12.00 -26.35 -16.29
N ILE A 280 -11.07 -25.72 -15.59
CA ILE A 280 -9.67 -25.62 -15.99
C ILE A 280 -8.83 -26.35 -14.95
N ASN A 281 -8.06 -27.34 -15.41
CA ASN A 281 -7.02 -27.93 -14.59
C ASN A 281 -5.88 -26.93 -14.43
N VAL A 282 -5.66 -26.48 -13.23
CA VAL A 282 -4.50 -25.63 -12.92
C VAL A 282 -3.31 -26.55 -12.75
N THR A 283 -2.67 -26.89 -13.85
CA THR A 283 -1.31 -27.42 -13.85
C THR A 283 -0.34 -26.27 -13.59
N GLU A 284 0.77 -26.52 -12.90
CA GLU A 284 1.85 -25.53 -12.78
C GLU A 284 2.25 -25.07 -14.19
N SER A 285 1.85 -23.85 -14.53
CA SER A 285 2.07 -23.33 -15.88
C SER A 285 3.55 -23.00 -16.06
N ARG A 286 4.15 -23.58 -17.10
CA ARG A 286 5.47 -23.13 -17.57
C ARG A 286 5.41 -21.62 -17.83
N PRO A 287 6.50 -20.87 -17.56
CA PRO A 287 6.54 -19.45 -17.87
C PRO A 287 6.10 -19.18 -19.30
N LYS A 288 5.18 -18.24 -19.49
CA LYS A 288 4.54 -17.98 -20.79
C LYS A 288 5.50 -17.54 -21.91
N TRP A 289 6.69 -17.07 -21.53
CA TRP A 289 7.74 -16.67 -22.47
C TRP A 289 8.51 -17.87 -23.06
N MET A 290 8.38 -19.08 -22.51
CA MET A 290 9.03 -20.31 -22.99
C MET A 290 8.29 -20.86 -24.20
N ASP A 291 8.79 -20.55 -25.38
CA ASP A 291 8.28 -21.09 -26.65
C ASP A 291 8.94 -22.43 -27.08
N SER A 292 8.55 -22.90 -28.24
CA SER A 292 9.07 -24.16 -28.81
C SER A 292 10.57 -24.09 -29.10
N GLU A 293 11.10 -22.96 -29.59
CA GLU A 293 12.50 -22.74 -29.91
C GLU A 293 13.38 -22.84 -28.65
N TYR A 294 12.98 -22.11 -27.60
CA TYR A 294 13.67 -22.19 -26.31
C TYR A 294 13.67 -23.62 -25.75
N THR A 295 12.53 -24.32 -25.89
CA THR A 295 12.41 -25.71 -25.43
C THR A 295 13.34 -26.65 -26.18
N GLN A 296 13.55 -26.48 -27.49
CA GLN A 296 14.48 -27.26 -28.28
C GLN A 296 15.95 -27.05 -27.87
N VAL A 297 16.36 -25.74 -27.74
CA VAL A 297 17.73 -25.38 -27.34
C VAL A 297 18.03 -25.91 -25.93
N ARG A 298 17.07 -25.78 -25.02
CA ARG A 298 17.12 -26.32 -23.66
C ARG A 298 17.29 -27.85 -23.64
N THR A 299 16.53 -28.57 -24.49
CA THR A 299 16.62 -30.03 -24.59
C THR A 299 17.97 -30.44 -25.13
N HIS A 300 18.50 -29.73 -26.11
CA HIS A 300 19.84 -29.98 -26.66
C HIS A 300 20.93 -29.79 -25.58
N ARG A 301 20.90 -28.69 -24.84
CA ARG A 301 21.82 -28.45 -23.72
C ARG A 301 21.77 -29.59 -22.69
N ARG A 302 20.57 -30.09 -22.33
CA ARG A 302 20.41 -31.22 -21.40
C ARG A 302 21.04 -32.50 -21.90
N LYS A 303 20.97 -32.80 -23.21
CA LYS A 303 21.61 -33.92 -23.80
C LYS A 303 23.14 -33.82 -23.69
N LEU A 304 23.71 -32.66 -23.96
CA LEU A 304 25.11 -32.38 -23.84
C LEU A 304 25.60 -32.47 -22.39
N TYR A 305 24.82 -31.94 -21.44
CA TYR A 305 25.11 -32.09 -20.01
C TYR A 305 25.21 -33.58 -19.59
N LYS A 306 24.19 -34.38 -19.92
CA LYS A 306 24.19 -35.82 -19.62
C LYS A 306 25.35 -36.57 -20.25
N ARG A 307 25.74 -36.16 -21.46
CA ARG A 307 26.90 -36.73 -22.14
C ARG A 307 28.19 -36.37 -21.41
N TRP A 308 28.41 -35.10 -21.09
CA TRP A 308 29.60 -34.67 -20.34
C TRP A 308 29.68 -35.30 -18.94
N VAL A 309 28.60 -35.38 -18.19
CA VAL A 309 28.58 -36.05 -16.88
C VAL A 309 29.00 -37.52 -16.98
N ARG A 310 28.65 -38.20 -18.08
CA ARG A 310 28.99 -39.60 -18.32
C ARG A 310 30.45 -39.78 -18.78
N THR A 311 30.93 -38.93 -19.67
CA THR A 311 32.25 -39.09 -20.33
C THR A 311 33.38 -38.40 -19.59
N ARG A 312 33.08 -37.30 -18.87
CA ARG A 312 34.04 -36.40 -18.22
C ARG A 312 35.14 -35.90 -19.18
N ASN A 313 34.86 -35.90 -20.49
CA ASN A 313 35.75 -35.45 -21.53
C ASN A 313 35.68 -33.94 -21.69
N GLU A 314 36.82 -33.27 -21.94
CA GLU A 314 36.92 -31.82 -22.10
C GLU A 314 36.15 -31.31 -23.34
N GLU A 315 36.12 -32.05 -24.43
CA GLU A 315 35.34 -31.69 -25.62
C GLU A 315 33.84 -31.60 -25.32
N ASP A 316 33.33 -32.62 -24.58
CA ASP A 316 31.91 -32.63 -24.16
C ASP A 316 31.60 -31.51 -23.16
N ARG A 317 32.59 -31.11 -22.33
CA ARG A 317 32.51 -29.95 -21.44
C ARG A 317 32.36 -28.64 -22.22
N ILE A 318 33.25 -28.43 -23.21
CA ILE A 318 33.22 -27.25 -24.07
C ILE A 318 31.90 -27.17 -24.84
N ALA A 319 31.42 -28.26 -25.39
CA ALA A 319 30.12 -28.33 -26.09
C ALA A 319 28.96 -27.98 -25.18
N PHE A 320 28.96 -28.50 -23.95
CA PHE A 320 27.94 -28.16 -22.95
C PHE A 320 27.99 -26.69 -22.55
N VAL A 321 29.17 -26.12 -22.25
CA VAL A 321 29.34 -24.71 -21.88
C VAL A 321 28.83 -23.77 -22.97
N SER A 322 29.18 -24.03 -24.23
CA SER A 322 28.69 -23.27 -25.39
C SER A 322 27.17 -23.35 -25.53
N ALA A 323 26.58 -24.55 -25.39
CA ALA A 323 25.12 -24.71 -25.45
C ALA A 323 24.44 -24.03 -24.29
N ARG A 324 25.06 -24.00 -23.11
CA ARG A 324 24.53 -23.27 -21.92
C ARG A 324 24.50 -21.77 -22.14
N GLU A 325 25.58 -21.17 -22.66
CA GLU A 325 25.64 -19.74 -22.96
C GLU A 325 24.58 -19.38 -23.99
N LYS A 326 24.43 -20.17 -25.06
CA LYS A 326 23.39 -19.99 -26.07
C LYS A 326 21.97 -20.01 -25.46
N THR A 327 21.71 -20.99 -24.57
CA THR A 327 20.40 -21.10 -23.88
C THR A 327 20.15 -19.87 -23.00
N HIS A 328 21.16 -19.38 -22.31
CA HIS A 328 21.08 -18.19 -21.47
C HIS A 328 20.76 -16.93 -22.27
N LEU A 329 21.50 -16.66 -23.36
CA LEU A 329 21.23 -15.51 -24.24
C LEU A 329 19.82 -15.56 -24.82
N LEU A 330 19.39 -16.72 -25.29
CA LEU A 330 18.04 -16.92 -25.82
C LEU A 330 16.95 -16.71 -24.75
N SER A 331 17.20 -17.10 -23.50
CA SER A 331 16.24 -16.86 -22.41
C SER A 331 16.01 -15.35 -22.16
N ILE A 332 17.09 -14.55 -22.16
CA ILE A 332 17.01 -13.09 -22.01
C ILE A 332 16.23 -12.46 -23.17
N GLU A 333 16.53 -12.90 -24.39
CA GLU A 333 15.87 -12.40 -25.60
C GLU A 333 14.36 -12.69 -25.57
N LYS A 334 13.97 -13.96 -25.31
CA LYS A 334 12.56 -14.39 -25.27
C LYS A 334 11.78 -13.70 -24.16
N GLN A 335 12.33 -13.58 -22.96
CA GLN A 335 11.72 -12.82 -21.89
C GLN A 335 11.51 -11.35 -22.27
N SER A 336 12.55 -10.70 -22.81
CA SER A 336 12.49 -9.30 -23.19
C SER A 336 11.45 -9.06 -24.28
N LYS A 337 11.37 -9.95 -25.29
CA LYS A 337 10.37 -9.90 -26.34
C LYS A 337 8.96 -10.07 -25.79
N PHE A 338 8.74 -11.12 -24.99
CA PHE A 338 7.43 -11.42 -24.41
C PHE A 338 6.86 -10.25 -23.59
N TYR A 339 7.66 -9.66 -22.67
CA TYR A 339 7.20 -8.54 -21.87
C TYR A 339 7.00 -7.27 -22.69
N ARG A 340 7.87 -7.00 -23.66
CA ARG A 340 7.71 -5.87 -24.58
C ARG A 340 6.42 -5.98 -25.37
N ASP A 341 6.16 -7.17 -25.96
CA ASP A 341 4.95 -7.42 -26.73
C ASP A 341 3.69 -7.36 -25.84
N THR A 342 3.76 -7.89 -24.63
CA THR A 342 2.66 -7.84 -23.67
C THR A 342 2.31 -6.39 -23.28
N ILE A 343 3.32 -5.54 -23.05
CA ILE A 343 3.14 -4.11 -22.76
C ILE A 343 2.58 -3.37 -23.99
N CYS A 344 3.12 -3.61 -25.19
CA CYS A 344 2.62 -3.00 -26.43
C CYS A 344 1.19 -3.40 -26.74
N ASN A 345 0.83 -4.67 -26.54
CA ASN A 345 -0.52 -5.18 -26.77
C ASN A 345 -1.54 -4.70 -25.73
N ALA A 346 -1.08 -4.10 -24.61
CA ALA A 346 -1.96 -3.46 -23.64
C ALA A 346 -2.68 -2.20 -24.16
N LYS A 347 -2.48 -1.80 -25.42
CA LYS A 347 -3.19 -0.73 -26.17
C LYS A 347 -3.39 0.54 -25.32
N ASN A 348 -2.32 1.11 -24.79
CA ASN A 348 -2.33 2.31 -23.96
C ASN A 348 -3.13 2.21 -22.64
N SER A 349 -3.53 1.01 -22.23
CA SER A 349 -4.18 0.81 -20.94
C SER A 349 -3.16 0.98 -19.82
N GLN A 350 -3.20 2.11 -19.11
CA GLN A 350 -2.37 2.36 -17.93
C GLN A 350 -2.54 1.25 -16.88
N LYS A 351 -3.76 0.75 -16.69
CA LYS A 351 -4.05 -0.34 -15.75
C LYS A 351 -3.31 -1.63 -16.12
N ALA A 352 -3.24 -1.99 -17.39
CA ALA A 352 -2.50 -3.17 -17.85
C ALA A 352 -0.99 -2.98 -17.69
N LEU A 353 -0.45 -1.80 -18.06
CA LEU A 353 0.96 -1.44 -17.83
C LEU A 353 1.34 -1.58 -16.35
N PHE A 354 0.54 -0.99 -15.44
CA PHE A 354 0.82 -1.09 -14.00
C PHE A 354 0.70 -2.52 -13.48
N SER A 355 -0.25 -3.31 -13.98
CA SER A 355 -0.38 -4.72 -13.59
C SER A 355 0.86 -5.52 -13.96
N ILE A 356 1.38 -5.36 -15.18
CA ILE A 356 2.58 -6.04 -15.66
C ILE A 356 3.81 -5.58 -14.86
N CYS A 357 3.96 -4.26 -14.67
CA CYS A 357 5.10 -3.73 -13.93
C CYS A 357 5.06 -4.10 -12.45
N ASN A 358 3.89 -4.10 -11.81
CA ASN A 358 3.74 -4.57 -10.44
C ASN A 358 4.10 -6.04 -10.31
N HIS A 359 3.76 -6.85 -11.30
CA HIS A 359 4.17 -8.26 -11.35
C HIS A 359 5.71 -8.39 -11.48
N LEU A 360 6.31 -7.66 -12.43
CA LEU A 360 7.78 -7.66 -12.64
C LEU A 360 8.56 -7.10 -11.45
N LEU A 361 7.95 -6.21 -10.65
CA LEU A 361 8.56 -5.61 -9.46
C LEU A 361 8.22 -6.36 -8.17
N ASP A 362 7.46 -7.46 -8.25
CA ASP A 362 6.85 -8.16 -7.09
C ASP A 362 6.09 -7.20 -6.14
N MET A 363 5.57 -6.13 -6.69
CA MET A 363 4.72 -5.19 -5.96
C MET A 363 3.25 -5.63 -5.95
N SER A 364 2.92 -6.74 -6.60
CA SER A 364 1.60 -7.36 -6.50
C SER A 364 1.43 -7.83 -5.07
N LYS A 365 0.54 -7.18 -4.34
CA LYS A 365 0.16 -7.59 -2.99
C LYS A 365 -0.45 -8.98 -3.08
N SER A 366 0.35 -10.02 -2.85
CA SER A 366 -0.21 -11.31 -2.48
C SER A 366 -1.09 -11.04 -1.27
N LYS A 367 -2.32 -11.54 -1.26
CA LYS A 367 -3.17 -11.52 -0.07
C LYS A 367 -2.46 -12.40 0.96
N VAL A 368 -1.63 -11.76 1.79
CA VAL A 368 -0.99 -12.46 2.90
C VAL A 368 -2.09 -12.70 3.92
N LEU A 369 -2.43 -13.95 4.15
CA LEU A 369 -3.41 -14.41 5.13
C LEU A 369 -2.69 -15.25 6.19
N PRO A 370 -3.27 -15.40 7.39
CA PRO A 370 -2.76 -16.32 8.40
C PRO A 370 -2.66 -17.74 7.86
N SER A 371 -1.73 -18.52 8.38
CA SER A 371 -1.63 -19.95 8.07
C SER A 371 -2.93 -20.67 8.46
N HIS A 372 -3.51 -21.47 7.56
CA HIS A 372 -4.79 -22.13 7.79
C HIS A 372 -4.87 -23.48 7.06
N THR A 373 -5.64 -24.40 7.63
CA THR A 373 -5.94 -25.71 7.04
C THR A 373 -7.19 -25.66 6.16
N SER A 374 -8.15 -24.78 6.46
CA SER A 374 -9.40 -24.61 5.74
C SER A 374 -9.77 -23.13 5.59
N PRO A 375 -10.01 -22.64 4.34
CA PRO A 375 -10.42 -21.25 4.10
C PRO A 375 -11.73 -20.86 4.81
N ILE A 376 -12.71 -21.78 4.91
CA ILE A 376 -13.99 -21.51 5.56
C ILE A 376 -13.84 -21.34 7.08
N VAL A 377 -12.96 -22.13 7.71
CA VAL A 377 -12.65 -22.01 9.14
C VAL A 377 -11.98 -20.68 9.43
N LEU A 378 -11.02 -20.27 8.57
CA LEU A 378 -10.36 -18.99 8.72
C LEU A 378 -11.34 -17.82 8.48
N ALA A 379 -12.26 -17.94 7.51
CA ALA A 379 -13.28 -16.94 7.23
C ALA A 379 -14.22 -16.74 8.43
N ASN A 380 -14.70 -17.82 9.07
CA ASN A 380 -15.50 -17.74 10.30
C ASN A 380 -14.70 -17.09 11.43
N LYS A 381 -13.44 -17.50 11.64
CA LYS A 381 -12.57 -16.93 12.67
C LYS A 381 -12.35 -15.42 12.51
N PHE A 382 -12.19 -14.93 11.27
CA PHE A 382 -12.13 -13.50 11.01
C PHE A 382 -13.44 -12.78 11.31
N ASN A 383 -14.57 -13.39 10.91
CA ASN A 383 -15.89 -12.81 11.12
C ASN A 383 -16.19 -12.65 12.62
N ASP A 384 -15.99 -13.70 13.39
CA ASP A 384 -16.16 -13.69 14.85
C ASP A 384 -15.22 -12.68 15.50
N TYR A 385 -13.94 -12.66 15.10
CA TYR A 385 -12.96 -11.69 15.63
C TYR A 385 -13.37 -10.24 15.40
N PHE A 386 -13.87 -9.88 14.20
CA PHE A 386 -14.25 -8.51 13.90
C PHE A 386 -15.43 -8.04 14.75
N ILE A 387 -16.41 -8.90 14.99
CA ILE A 387 -17.58 -8.61 15.82
C ILE A 387 -17.18 -8.52 17.30
N GLU A 388 -16.51 -9.56 17.83
CA GLU A 388 -16.09 -9.59 19.24
C GLU A 388 -15.19 -8.41 19.61
N LYS A 389 -14.33 -7.99 18.70
CA LYS A 389 -13.46 -6.82 18.90
C LYS A 389 -14.29 -5.58 19.22
N ILE A 390 -15.38 -5.34 18.47
CA ILE A 390 -16.21 -4.15 18.64
C ILE A 390 -17.04 -4.28 19.93
N GLU A 391 -17.58 -5.46 20.20
CA GLU A 391 -18.31 -5.74 21.46
C GLU A 391 -17.41 -5.50 22.67
N LYS A 392 -16.16 -5.98 22.67
CA LYS A 392 -15.19 -5.74 23.75
C LYS A 392 -14.86 -4.25 23.92
N ILE A 393 -14.77 -3.49 22.81
CA ILE A 393 -14.58 -2.03 22.89
C ILE A 393 -15.79 -1.39 23.54
N ARG A 394 -16.99 -1.79 23.14
CA ARG A 394 -18.27 -1.24 23.65
C ARG A 394 -18.52 -1.58 25.12
N GLN A 395 -18.19 -2.78 25.58
CA GLN A 395 -18.29 -3.15 26.99
C GLN A 395 -17.42 -2.31 27.92
N GLY A 396 -16.36 -1.69 27.40
CA GLY A 396 -15.48 -0.79 28.15
C GLY A 396 -16.07 0.61 28.43
N PHE A 397 -17.21 0.95 27.80
CA PHE A 397 -17.88 2.24 28.05
C PHE A 397 -18.89 2.12 29.20
N ARG A 398 -18.86 3.07 30.12
CA ARG A 398 -19.90 3.16 31.13
C ARG A 398 -21.20 3.64 30.46
N VAL A 399 -22.25 2.86 30.57
CA VAL A 399 -23.58 3.27 30.14
C VAL A 399 -24.04 4.40 31.08
N LEU A 400 -23.85 5.64 30.65
CA LEU A 400 -24.54 6.75 31.29
C LEU A 400 -26.01 6.59 30.92
N THR A 401 -26.91 6.52 31.93
CA THR A 401 -28.36 6.50 31.74
C THR A 401 -28.75 7.65 30.80
N ARG A 402 -29.19 7.30 29.59
CA ARG A 402 -29.64 8.26 28.61
C ARG A 402 -31.03 8.77 29.02
N PRO A 403 -31.33 10.07 28.89
CA PRO A 403 -32.70 10.45 28.68
C PRO A 403 -33.14 9.81 27.34
N LEU A 404 -34.15 8.96 27.41
CA LEU A 404 -34.91 8.53 26.24
C LEU A 404 -35.29 9.77 25.40
N MET A 405 -35.46 9.60 24.09
CA MET A 405 -35.89 10.63 23.14
C MET A 405 -37.27 11.25 23.49
N ASP A 406 -37.55 11.44 24.77
CA ASP A 406 -38.79 12.04 25.22
C ASP A 406 -38.71 13.56 25.06
N GLY A 407 -39.12 14.00 23.88
CA GLY A 407 -39.93 15.24 23.83
C GLY A 407 -39.18 16.53 23.73
N LEU A 408 -38.12 16.73 22.97
CA LEU A 408 -37.87 18.09 22.45
C LEU A 408 -37.30 17.99 21.04
N ASP A 409 -38.19 18.11 20.06
CA ASP A 409 -37.81 18.50 18.72
C ASP A 409 -37.33 19.94 18.75
N THR A 410 -36.05 20.12 19.10
CA THR A 410 -35.43 21.43 19.25
C THR A 410 -34.94 22.02 17.92
N TYR A 411 -35.07 21.25 16.83
CA TYR A 411 -34.63 21.71 15.52
C TYR A 411 -35.66 22.68 14.91
N LEU A 412 -35.33 23.96 14.86
CA LEU A 412 -36.13 25.05 14.30
C LEU A 412 -35.81 25.38 12.83
N GLY A 413 -34.87 24.64 12.24
CA GLY A 413 -34.43 24.87 10.86
C GLY A 413 -35.29 24.17 9.79
N PRO A 414 -34.97 24.33 8.52
CA PRO A 414 -35.65 23.63 7.42
C PRO A 414 -35.54 22.11 7.55
N VAL A 415 -36.66 21.39 7.43
CA VAL A 415 -36.69 19.92 7.49
C VAL A 415 -36.71 19.28 6.10
N MET A 416 -36.18 18.06 6.00
CA MET A 416 -36.22 17.21 4.80
C MET A 416 -37.03 15.97 5.11
N THR A 417 -38.28 15.91 4.58
CA THR A 417 -39.25 14.84 4.88
C THR A 417 -39.28 13.76 3.81
N GLU A 418 -38.97 14.11 2.56
CA GLU A 418 -39.05 13.25 1.40
C GLU A 418 -37.84 13.43 0.50
N PHE A 419 -37.48 12.38 -0.23
CA PHE A 419 -36.52 12.44 -1.32
C PHE A 419 -37.21 12.85 -2.62
N ALA A 420 -36.54 13.69 -3.41
CA ALA A 420 -36.97 13.92 -4.80
C ALA A 420 -36.70 12.67 -5.64
N LEU A 421 -37.69 12.27 -6.43
CA LEU A 421 -37.52 11.17 -7.38
C LEU A 421 -36.54 11.55 -8.50
N VAL A 422 -35.76 10.59 -8.98
CA VAL A 422 -34.73 10.83 -9.99
C VAL A 422 -35.20 10.38 -11.38
N SER A 423 -34.82 11.16 -12.41
CA SER A 423 -35.02 10.75 -13.79
C SER A 423 -33.93 9.76 -14.24
N PRO A 424 -34.19 8.95 -15.29
CA PRO A 424 -33.17 8.05 -15.86
C PRO A 424 -31.88 8.76 -16.25
N GLU A 425 -31.96 9.97 -16.82
CA GLU A 425 -30.79 10.77 -17.21
C GLU A 425 -29.96 11.24 -16.01
N CYS A 426 -30.64 11.64 -14.92
CA CYS A 426 -30.00 12.01 -13.67
C CYS A 426 -29.31 10.79 -13.05
N LEU A 427 -30.00 9.66 -12.98
CA LEU A 427 -29.46 8.41 -12.45
C LEU A 427 -28.25 7.94 -13.27
N LYS A 428 -28.30 8.01 -14.60
CA LYS A 428 -27.17 7.70 -15.47
C LYS A 428 -25.93 8.53 -15.15
N LYS A 429 -26.08 9.82 -14.95
CA LYS A 429 -25.00 10.72 -14.52
C LYS A 429 -24.40 10.30 -13.18
N ILE A 430 -25.26 9.98 -12.21
CA ILE A 430 -24.83 9.52 -10.87
C ILE A 430 -24.03 8.20 -10.97
N VAL A 431 -24.52 7.22 -11.73
CA VAL A 431 -23.85 5.92 -11.93
C VAL A 431 -22.49 6.09 -12.60
N LEU A 432 -22.40 6.90 -13.64
CA LEU A 432 -21.17 7.10 -14.42
C LEU A 432 -20.16 8.05 -13.72
N SER A 433 -20.56 8.79 -12.71
CA SER A 433 -19.68 9.73 -11.98
C SER A 433 -18.48 9.06 -11.31
N LYS A 434 -18.55 7.77 -11.05
CA LYS A 434 -17.50 6.97 -10.40
C LYS A 434 -17.31 5.62 -11.10
N PRO A 435 -16.12 5.01 -10.99
CA PRO A 435 -15.88 3.66 -11.50
C PRO A 435 -16.82 2.63 -10.87
N ILE A 436 -17.41 1.76 -11.68
CA ILE A 436 -18.27 0.66 -11.23
C ILE A 436 -17.36 -0.43 -10.64
N LYS A 437 -17.50 -0.67 -9.35
CA LYS A 437 -16.81 -1.76 -8.62
C LYS A 437 -17.86 -2.80 -8.23
N SER A 438 -17.78 -4.00 -8.82
CA SER A 438 -18.66 -5.11 -8.49
C SER A 438 -18.27 -5.82 -7.21
N SER A 439 -19.28 -6.35 -6.53
CA SER A 439 -19.15 -7.39 -5.50
C SER A 439 -19.22 -8.79 -6.14
N PRO A 440 -18.66 -9.83 -5.53
CA PRO A 440 -18.92 -11.21 -5.98
C PRO A 440 -20.40 -11.61 -5.92
N GLU A 441 -21.19 -10.94 -5.10
CA GLU A 441 -22.62 -11.19 -4.91
C GLU A 441 -23.50 -10.34 -5.86
N ASP A 442 -22.92 -9.48 -6.70
CA ASP A 442 -23.70 -8.75 -7.70
C ASP A 442 -24.28 -9.72 -8.74
N PRO A 443 -25.60 -9.63 -9.07
CA PRO A 443 -26.25 -10.56 -10.00
C PRO A 443 -25.72 -10.42 -11.44
N LEU A 444 -25.15 -9.26 -11.77
CA LEU A 444 -24.55 -8.96 -13.06
C LEU A 444 -23.11 -8.47 -12.88
N PRO A 445 -22.10 -9.06 -13.55
CA PRO A 445 -20.74 -8.55 -13.52
C PRO A 445 -20.62 -7.08 -13.93
N GLY A 446 -19.80 -6.29 -13.26
CA GLY A 446 -19.74 -4.83 -13.45
C GLY A 446 -19.41 -4.38 -14.88
N PHE A 447 -18.69 -5.18 -15.67
CA PHE A 447 -18.45 -4.83 -17.09
C PHE A 447 -19.70 -5.05 -17.95
N LEU A 448 -20.50 -6.09 -17.69
CA LEU A 448 -21.78 -6.31 -18.35
C LEU A 448 -22.79 -5.23 -17.96
N PHE A 449 -22.87 -4.95 -16.65
CA PHE A 449 -23.69 -3.86 -16.14
C PHE A 449 -23.38 -2.53 -16.84
N LYS A 450 -22.08 -2.18 -16.97
CA LYS A 450 -21.66 -0.95 -17.64
C LYS A 450 -22.06 -0.92 -19.12
N ASN A 451 -21.89 -2.04 -19.82
CA ASN A 451 -22.20 -2.12 -21.26
C ASN A 451 -23.71 -2.14 -21.57
N CYS A 452 -24.52 -2.55 -20.58
CA CYS A 452 -25.99 -2.61 -20.70
C CYS A 452 -26.68 -1.55 -19.84
N LEU A 453 -25.96 -0.51 -19.37
CA LEU A 453 -26.53 0.49 -18.49
C LEU A 453 -27.78 1.15 -19.09
N ASP A 454 -27.75 1.52 -20.37
CA ASP A 454 -28.87 2.19 -21.03
C ASP A 454 -30.13 1.31 -21.08
N GLN A 455 -29.95 0.01 -21.28
CA GLN A 455 -31.03 -0.95 -21.29
C GLN A 455 -31.58 -1.22 -19.88
N LEU A 456 -30.74 -1.16 -18.85
CA LEU A 456 -31.13 -1.39 -17.45
C LEU A 456 -31.71 -0.16 -16.76
N LEU A 457 -31.53 1.04 -17.33
CA LEU A 457 -31.93 2.30 -16.71
C LEU A 457 -33.39 2.35 -16.27
N PRO A 458 -34.40 1.89 -17.04
CA PRO A 458 -35.80 1.93 -16.61
C PRO A 458 -36.00 1.15 -15.31
N ALA A 459 -35.54 -0.10 -15.24
CA ALA A 459 -35.65 -0.95 -14.04
C ALA A 459 -34.84 -0.39 -12.86
N LEU A 460 -33.64 0.13 -13.12
CA LEU A 460 -32.81 0.75 -12.08
C LEU A 460 -33.45 2.03 -11.50
N THR A 461 -34.07 2.84 -12.37
CA THR A 461 -34.74 4.08 -11.94
C THR A 461 -35.95 3.76 -11.09
N GLU A 462 -36.74 2.76 -11.49
CA GLU A 462 -37.86 2.28 -10.71
C GLU A 462 -37.45 1.79 -9.33
N LEU A 463 -36.44 0.93 -9.25
CA LEU A 463 -35.86 0.45 -7.97
C LEU A 463 -35.34 1.59 -7.07
N VAL A 464 -34.57 2.51 -7.64
CA VAL A 464 -34.03 3.64 -6.89
C VAL A 464 -35.15 4.49 -6.35
N ASN A 465 -36.12 4.85 -7.19
CA ASN A 465 -37.27 5.69 -6.79
C ASN A 465 -38.15 4.98 -5.76
N LEU A 466 -38.34 3.66 -5.88
CA LEU A 466 -39.07 2.87 -4.90
C LEU A 466 -38.37 2.85 -3.54
N SER A 467 -37.02 2.72 -3.52
CA SER A 467 -36.25 2.85 -2.29
C SER A 467 -36.39 4.25 -1.66
N LEU A 468 -36.37 5.31 -2.48
CA LEU A 468 -36.52 6.69 -2.00
C LEU A 468 -37.91 6.99 -1.45
N SER A 469 -38.97 6.50 -2.11
CA SER A 469 -40.36 6.76 -1.69
C SER A 469 -40.82 5.91 -0.51
N THR A 470 -40.28 4.69 -0.37
CA THR A 470 -40.63 3.77 0.74
C THR A 470 -39.68 3.84 1.93
N GLY A 471 -38.54 4.52 1.79
CA GLY A 471 -37.50 4.52 2.81
C GLY A 471 -36.83 3.15 3.03
N SER A 472 -36.91 2.22 2.07
CA SER A 472 -36.43 0.83 2.24
C SER A 472 -35.10 0.56 1.54
N MET A 473 -34.21 -0.19 2.22
CA MET A 473 -32.98 -0.76 1.70
C MET A 473 -32.88 -2.27 1.93
N GLU A 474 -34.03 -2.92 2.14
CA GLU A 474 -34.11 -4.35 2.43
C GLU A 474 -33.45 -5.19 1.32
N GLY A 475 -32.74 -6.25 1.69
CA GLY A 475 -32.00 -7.10 0.74
C GLY A 475 -30.68 -6.53 0.20
N LEU A 476 -30.37 -5.24 0.42
CA LEU A 476 -29.11 -4.58 -0.02
C LEU A 476 -28.15 -4.24 1.14
N LYS A 477 -28.48 -4.59 2.35
CA LYS A 477 -27.73 -4.22 3.58
C LYS A 477 -26.60 -5.17 3.89
N ASP A 478 -26.67 -6.40 3.43
CA ASP A 478 -25.69 -7.43 3.72
C ASP A 478 -24.33 -7.11 3.10
N SER A 479 -23.28 -7.37 3.86
CA SER A 479 -21.93 -6.94 3.52
C SER A 479 -20.97 -8.10 3.43
N ILE A 480 -20.23 -8.16 2.33
CA ILE A 480 -19.13 -9.09 2.18
C ILE A 480 -17.82 -8.41 2.56
N ILE A 481 -17.17 -8.94 3.58
CA ILE A 481 -15.91 -8.41 4.12
C ILE A 481 -14.72 -9.16 3.50
N THR A 482 -13.74 -8.39 3.06
CA THR A 482 -12.42 -8.90 2.71
C THR A 482 -11.41 -8.40 3.74
N PRO A 483 -10.73 -9.31 4.48
CA PRO A 483 -9.66 -8.92 5.39
C PRO A 483 -8.45 -8.36 4.62
N ILE A 484 -7.97 -7.17 4.99
CA ILE A 484 -6.78 -6.55 4.39
C ILE A 484 -5.77 -6.22 5.47
N LEU A 485 -4.52 -6.68 5.32
CA LEU A 485 -3.44 -6.39 6.25
C LEU A 485 -3.17 -4.87 6.32
N LYS A 486 -3.09 -4.31 7.53
CA LYS A 486 -2.96 -2.85 7.76
C LYS A 486 -1.64 -2.29 7.23
N LYS A 487 -0.55 -3.01 7.48
CA LYS A 487 0.81 -2.66 7.00
C LYS A 487 1.46 -3.93 6.46
N VAL A 488 2.27 -3.80 5.41
CA VAL A 488 2.93 -4.93 4.74
C VAL A 488 3.85 -5.70 5.70
N ASP A 489 4.51 -4.99 6.60
CA ASP A 489 5.47 -5.55 7.56
C ASP A 489 4.82 -6.03 8.87
N SER A 490 3.47 -6.01 8.97
CA SER A 490 2.77 -6.52 10.15
C SER A 490 2.74 -8.04 10.13
N ASP A 491 2.84 -8.65 11.31
CA ASP A 491 2.68 -10.09 11.48
C ASP A 491 1.31 -10.54 10.94
N SER A 492 1.34 -11.37 9.91
CA SER A 492 0.15 -11.89 9.23
C SER A 492 -0.62 -12.94 10.04
N GLU A 493 -0.01 -13.54 11.05
CA GLU A 493 -0.69 -14.54 11.88
C GLU A 493 -1.68 -13.90 12.90
N LEU A 494 -1.53 -12.61 13.15
CA LEU A 494 -2.35 -11.88 14.13
C LEU A 494 -3.55 -11.20 13.48
N LEU A 495 -4.76 -11.63 13.77
CA LEU A 495 -6.01 -11.07 13.21
C LEU A 495 -6.18 -9.56 13.50
N LYS A 496 -5.61 -9.06 14.61
CA LYS A 496 -5.63 -7.61 14.97
C LYS A 496 -4.95 -6.71 13.92
N ASN A 497 -4.08 -7.29 13.10
CA ASN A 497 -3.36 -6.57 12.05
C ASN A 497 -4.17 -6.42 10.77
N TYR A 498 -5.40 -6.94 10.71
CA TYR A 498 -6.28 -6.80 9.56
C TYR A 498 -7.35 -5.74 9.75
N ARG A 499 -7.79 -5.14 8.62
CA ARG A 499 -8.95 -4.26 8.52
C ARG A 499 -10.09 -4.98 7.81
N PRO A 500 -11.34 -4.89 8.30
CA PRO A 500 -12.50 -5.37 7.56
C PRO A 500 -12.85 -4.36 6.46
N VAL A 501 -12.64 -4.71 5.19
CA VAL A 501 -13.07 -3.88 4.06
C VAL A 501 -14.37 -4.46 3.52
N CYS A 502 -15.42 -3.67 3.63
CA CYS A 502 -16.77 -4.02 3.23
C CYS A 502 -16.96 -3.81 1.72
N ASN A 503 -17.49 -4.77 1.02
CA ASN A 503 -17.85 -4.66 -0.38
C ASN A 503 -19.36 -4.86 -0.54
N THR A 504 -20.11 -3.75 -0.61
CA THR A 504 -21.55 -3.73 -0.84
C THR A 504 -21.86 -3.86 -2.34
N LEU A 505 -23.07 -4.26 -2.66
CA LEU A 505 -23.56 -4.39 -4.02
C LEU A 505 -23.51 -3.04 -4.77
N TYR A 506 -23.33 -3.07 -6.09
CA TYR A 506 -23.29 -1.81 -6.87
C TYR A 506 -24.65 -1.09 -6.87
N LEU A 507 -25.78 -1.82 -6.79
CA LEU A 507 -27.11 -1.23 -6.66
C LEU A 507 -27.24 -0.48 -5.33
N SER A 508 -26.82 -1.08 -4.21
CA SER A 508 -26.71 -0.39 -2.90
C SER A 508 -25.92 0.91 -3.02
N LYS A 509 -24.74 0.86 -3.63
CA LYS A 509 -23.89 2.04 -3.86
C LYS A 509 -24.57 3.11 -4.74
N THR A 510 -25.41 2.69 -5.66
CA THR A 510 -26.16 3.61 -6.55
C THR A 510 -27.23 4.36 -5.78
N ILE A 511 -28.04 3.64 -4.99
CA ILE A 511 -29.05 4.25 -4.11
C ILE A 511 -28.37 5.16 -3.08
N GLU A 512 -27.32 4.68 -2.40
CA GLU A 512 -26.55 5.47 -1.44
C GLU A 512 -26.02 6.77 -2.04
N ARG A 513 -25.56 6.77 -3.32
CA ARG A 513 -25.10 8.00 -3.98
C ARG A 513 -26.24 8.96 -4.27
N THR A 514 -27.39 8.44 -4.66
CA THR A 514 -28.59 9.25 -4.92
C THR A 514 -29.05 9.94 -3.65
N VAL A 515 -29.08 9.21 -2.55
CA VAL A 515 -29.40 9.76 -1.21
C VAL A 515 -28.33 10.76 -0.77
N LEU A 516 -27.03 10.44 -0.93
CA LEU A 516 -25.93 11.32 -0.54
C LEU A 516 -25.95 12.67 -1.25
N VAL A 517 -26.31 12.70 -2.55
CA VAL A 517 -26.44 13.95 -3.32
C VAL A 517 -27.50 14.83 -2.67
N GLN A 518 -28.69 14.29 -2.38
CA GLN A 518 -29.80 15.06 -1.82
C GLN A 518 -29.56 15.43 -0.34
N ALA A 519 -28.95 14.54 0.44
CA ALA A 519 -28.58 14.85 1.82
C ALA A 519 -27.54 15.97 1.91
N ASN A 520 -26.53 15.98 1.03
CA ASN A 520 -25.56 17.08 0.97
C ASN A 520 -26.23 18.40 0.56
N ASP A 521 -27.16 18.39 -0.41
CA ASP A 521 -27.90 19.58 -0.80
C ASP A 521 -28.73 20.18 0.37
N HIS A 522 -29.31 19.31 1.18
CA HIS A 522 -29.97 19.76 2.43
C HIS A 522 -28.97 20.36 3.42
N MET A 523 -27.81 19.69 3.65
CA MET A 523 -26.75 20.19 4.55
C MET A 523 -26.17 21.52 4.07
N ASP A 524 -26.00 21.69 2.75
CA ASP A 524 -25.52 22.94 2.15
C ASP A 524 -26.53 24.08 2.36
N ARG A 525 -27.82 23.85 2.09
CA ARG A 525 -28.91 24.84 2.28
C ARG A 525 -29.06 25.26 3.74
N THR A 526 -28.90 24.33 4.66
CA THR A 526 -29.00 24.59 6.10
C THR A 526 -27.68 25.05 6.73
N LYS A 527 -26.60 25.14 5.96
CA LYS A 527 -25.24 25.45 6.44
C LYS A 527 -24.81 24.54 7.60
N ALA A 528 -25.28 23.30 7.60
CA ALA A 528 -25.05 22.34 8.68
C ALA A 528 -23.73 21.59 8.59
N HIS A 529 -22.97 21.76 7.51
CA HIS A 529 -21.65 21.17 7.39
C HIS A 529 -20.65 21.77 8.39
N THR A 530 -19.81 20.93 8.99
CA THR A 530 -18.68 21.38 9.81
C THR A 530 -17.63 22.01 8.88
N PRO A 531 -17.32 23.32 9.03
CA PRO A 531 -16.41 24.02 8.10
C PRO A 531 -15.03 23.38 8.00
N ASN A 532 -14.45 23.01 9.14
CA ASN A 532 -13.08 22.54 9.27
C ASN A 532 -12.92 21.01 9.09
N GLN A 533 -14.00 20.26 8.78
CA GLN A 533 -13.89 18.86 8.37
C GLN A 533 -13.62 18.77 6.88
N SER A 534 -12.47 18.22 6.51
CA SER A 534 -12.00 18.11 5.12
C SER A 534 -12.24 16.76 4.48
N GLY A 535 -12.46 15.72 5.29
CA GLY A 535 -12.64 14.36 4.78
C GLY A 535 -13.90 14.21 3.92
N TYR A 536 -13.75 13.60 2.73
CA TYR A 536 -14.86 13.25 1.81
C TYR A 536 -15.67 14.42 1.24
N LYS A 537 -15.18 15.64 1.33
CA LYS A 537 -15.80 16.85 0.76
C LYS A 537 -15.22 17.23 -0.60
N PRO A 538 -16.03 17.81 -1.51
CA PRO A 538 -15.54 18.39 -2.76
C PRO A 538 -14.47 19.45 -2.50
N PHE A 539 -13.48 19.54 -3.39
CA PHE A 539 -12.39 20.52 -3.34
C PHE A 539 -11.44 20.43 -2.15
N HIS A 540 -11.70 19.51 -1.19
CA HIS A 540 -10.85 19.26 -0.03
C HIS A 540 -9.85 18.14 -0.29
N SER A 541 -8.67 18.21 0.32
CA SER A 541 -7.63 17.19 0.27
C SER A 541 -6.72 17.27 1.50
N CYS A 542 -5.90 16.22 1.74
CA CYS A 542 -4.87 16.29 2.78
C CYS A 542 -3.98 17.54 2.62
N GLU A 543 -3.64 17.88 1.38
CA GLU A 543 -2.78 19.04 1.09
C GLU A 543 -3.44 20.37 1.37
N THR A 544 -4.74 20.56 1.05
CA THR A 544 -5.47 21.80 1.39
C THR A 544 -5.56 22.00 2.90
N LEU A 545 -5.80 20.92 3.64
CA LEU A 545 -5.84 20.98 5.10
C LEU A 545 -4.44 21.27 5.68
N LEU A 546 -3.40 20.60 5.20
CA LEU A 546 -2.03 20.86 5.65
C LEU A 546 -1.56 22.27 5.30
N LEU A 547 -1.99 22.84 4.17
CA LEU A 547 -1.71 24.25 3.84
C LEU A 547 -2.34 25.20 4.87
N LYS A 548 -3.58 24.93 5.32
CA LYS A 548 -4.23 25.74 6.37
C LYS A 548 -3.48 25.58 7.71
N VAL A 549 -3.24 24.34 8.14
CA VAL A 549 -2.55 24.05 9.40
C VAL A 549 -1.14 24.65 9.43
N THR A 550 -0.38 24.50 8.35
CA THR A 550 0.98 25.08 8.29
C THR A 550 0.96 26.60 8.16
N ASN A 551 -0.07 27.18 7.49
CA ASN A 551 -0.26 28.62 7.48
C ASN A 551 -0.46 29.16 8.90
N ASP A 552 -1.31 28.54 9.69
CA ASP A 552 -1.61 28.99 11.05
C ASP A 552 -0.38 28.85 11.96
N ILE A 553 0.36 27.75 11.86
CA ILE A 553 1.63 27.57 12.57
C ILE A 553 2.63 28.67 12.17
N PHE A 554 2.86 28.89 10.87
CA PHE A 554 3.81 29.92 10.41
C PHE A 554 3.40 31.33 10.82
N THR A 555 2.12 31.67 10.77
CA THR A 555 1.61 32.98 11.19
C THR A 555 1.79 33.18 12.71
N ASN A 556 1.56 32.13 13.51
CA ASN A 556 1.80 32.21 14.95
C ASN A 556 3.29 32.39 15.27
N LEU A 557 4.17 31.62 14.61
CA LEU A 557 5.62 31.74 14.75
C LEU A 557 6.14 33.12 14.33
N ASP A 558 5.56 33.73 13.27
CA ASP A 558 5.89 35.06 12.81
C ASP A 558 5.56 36.11 13.86
N ASN A 559 4.46 35.90 14.59
CA ASN A 559 4.02 36.77 15.70
C ASN A 559 4.65 36.40 17.05
N SER A 560 5.77 35.68 17.05
CA SER A 560 6.48 35.22 18.26
C SER A 560 5.61 34.44 19.24
N LYS A 561 4.62 33.67 18.72
CA LYS A 561 3.77 32.78 19.49
C LYS A 561 4.17 31.32 19.26
N CYS A 562 4.04 30.51 20.29
CA CYS A 562 4.16 29.06 20.18
C CYS A 562 2.84 28.44 19.72
N THR A 563 2.92 27.29 19.07
CA THR A 563 1.75 26.49 18.71
C THR A 563 1.93 25.06 19.18
N ILE A 564 0.94 24.52 19.90
CA ILE A 564 0.85 23.07 20.19
C ILE A 564 -0.13 22.48 19.20
N ALA A 565 0.30 21.39 18.55
CA ALA A 565 -0.62 20.56 17.76
C ALA A 565 -0.83 19.21 18.45
N VAL A 566 -2.08 18.85 18.66
CA VAL A 566 -2.53 17.57 19.20
C VAL A 566 -3.18 16.78 18.07
N LEU A 567 -2.61 15.61 17.72
CA LEU A 567 -3.12 14.72 16.68
C LEU A 567 -3.75 13.49 17.35
N LEU A 568 -5.07 13.35 17.23
CA LEU A 568 -5.80 12.26 17.85
C LEU A 568 -5.80 11.00 16.97
N ASP A 569 -5.69 9.83 17.58
CA ASP A 569 -5.94 8.53 16.95
C ASP A 569 -7.13 7.84 17.60
N LEU A 570 -8.10 7.44 16.78
CA LEU A 570 -9.31 6.75 17.22
C LEU A 570 -9.21 5.24 16.96
N SER A 571 -9.66 4.44 17.92
CA SER A 571 -9.69 2.98 17.77
C SER A 571 -10.99 2.53 17.12
N ALA A 572 -10.91 2.00 15.88
CA ALA A 572 -12.06 1.43 15.15
C ALA A 572 -13.25 2.41 15.00
N ALA A 573 -12.96 3.68 14.74
CA ALA A 573 -13.91 4.79 14.74
C ALA A 573 -15.19 4.53 13.93
N PHE A 574 -15.07 4.04 12.70
CA PHE A 574 -16.22 3.70 11.85
C PHE A 574 -17.03 2.50 12.37
N ASP A 575 -16.37 1.56 13.03
CA ASP A 575 -16.99 0.30 13.44
C ASP A 575 -17.73 0.42 14.79
N THR A 576 -17.46 1.49 15.56
CA THR A 576 -18.04 1.68 16.91
C THR A 576 -19.19 2.71 16.95
N VAL A 577 -19.52 3.36 15.85
CA VAL A 577 -20.63 4.33 15.76
C VAL A 577 -21.91 3.70 16.31
N ASP A 578 -22.56 4.42 17.20
CA ASP A 578 -23.86 4.02 17.76
C ASP A 578 -24.98 4.45 16.83
N HIS A 579 -25.89 3.53 16.49
CA HIS A 579 -26.96 3.81 15.54
C HIS A 579 -28.02 4.74 16.13
N ASP A 580 -28.39 4.55 17.40
CA ASP A 580 -29.43 5.35 18.05
C ASP A 580 -28.96 6.78 18.24
N GLU A 581 -27.69 6.97 18.64
CA GLU A 581 -27.10 8.30 18.80
C GLU A 581 -27.01 9.01 17.45
N LEU A 582 -26.57 8.31 16.39
CA LEU A 582 -26.50 8.86 15.04
C LEU A 582 -27.89 9.26 14.53
N LEU A 583 -28.90 8.41 14.74
CA LEU A 583 -30.29 8.71 14.37
C LEU A 583 -30.82 9.90 15.15
N SER A 584 -30.50 10.00 16.45
CA SER A 584 -30.85 11.15 17.27
C SER A 584 -30.26 12.46 16.71
N ILE A 585 -29.00 12.48 16.30
CA ILE A 585 -28.33 13.63 15.65
C ILE A 585 -29.04 13.98 14.33
N LEU A 586 -29.33 13.02 13.49
CA LEU A 586 -30.03 13.22 12.21
C LEU A 586 -31.40 13.88 12.43
N TRP A 587 -32.13 13.44 13.47
CA TRP A 587 -33.40 13.97 13.81
C TRP A 587 -33.31 15.36 14.48
N SER A 588 -32.65 15.43 15.63
CA SER A 588 -32.72 16.62 16.51
C SER A 588 -31.81 17.77 16.10
N GLN A 589 -30.77 17.54 15.27
CA GLN A 589 -29.82 18.59 14.90
C GLN A 589 -29.83 18.92 13.41
N LEU A 590 -30.26 17.97 12.54
CA LEU A 590 -30.15 18.13 11.09
C LEU A 590 -31.50 18.16 10.36
N GLY A 591 -32.61 17.91 11.05
CA GLY A 591 -33.96 18.05 10.50
C GLY A 591 -34.34 17.01 9.46
N PHE A 592 -33.71 15.83 9.46
CA PHE A 592 -34.15 14.71 8.65
C PHE A 592 -35.40 14.07 9.27
N ARG A 593 -36.49 13.96 8.51
CA ARG A 593 -37.81 13.50 8.94
C ARG A 593 -38.43 12.54 7.92
N GLY A 594 -39.62 12.03 8.22
CA GLY A 594 -40.47 11.26 7.30
C GLY A 594 -39.71 10.08 6.64
N THR A 595 -39.91 9.89 5.35
CA THR A 595 -39.30 8.79 4.57
C THR A 595 -37.77 8.90 4.49
N VAL A 596 -37.22 10.12 4.58
CA VAL A 596 -35.78 10.33 4.64
C VAL A 596 -35.19 9.73 5.91
N PHE A 597 -35.79 9.99 7.06
CA PHE A 597 -35.36 9.42 8.33
C PHE A 597 -35.54 7.91 8.36
N GLN A 598 -36.67 7.39 7.89
CA GLN A 598 -36.91 5.94 7.77
C GLN A 598 -35.87 5.24 6.90
N TRP A 599 -35.40 5.92 5.83
CA TRP A 599 -34.35 5.38 4.99
C TRP A 599 -33.03 5.22 5.75
N PHE A 600 -32.61 6.22 6.55
CA PHE A 600 -31.40 6.13 7.37
C PHE A 600 -31.53 5.05 8.46
N GLU A 601 -32.68 4.98 9.12
CA GLU A 601 -32.97 3.93 10.11
C GLU A 601 -32.91 2.54 9.46
N ASN A 602 -33.55 2.36 8.31
CA ASN A 602 -33.48 1.11 7.57
C ASN A 602 -32.08 0.77 7.08
N PHE A 603 -31.29 1.77 6.62
CA PHE A 603 -29.92 1.58 6.17
C PHE A 603 -29.01 1.10 7.30
N LEU A 604 -29.12 1.66 8.50
CA LEU A 604 -28.31 1.31 9.68
C LEU A 604 -28.74 -0.01 10.31
N GLY A 605 -30.06 -0.24 10.46
CA GLY A 605 -30.63 -1.37 11.20
C GLY A 605 -30.56 -2.71 10.47
N GLY A 606 -30.50 -3.81 11.24
CA GLY A 606 -30.62 -5.18 10.73
C GLY A 606 -29.55 -5.65 9.77
N ARG A 607 -28.35 -5.08 9.79
CA ARG A 607 -27.24 -5.45 8.91
C ARG A 607 -26.59 -6.76 9.29
N LYS A 608 -26.15 -7.50 8.28
CA LYS A 608 -25.37 -8.74 8.45
C LYS A 608 -24.08 -8.65 7.68
N GLN A 609 -23.08 -9.38 8.14
CA GLN A 609 -21.80 -9.48 7.47
C GLN A 609 -21.31 -10.92 7.34
N ALA A 610 -20.60 -11.21 6.27
CA ALA A 610 -19.86 -12.44 6.07
C ALA A 610 -18.45 -12.14 5.52
N VAL A 611 -17.47 -13.00 5.81
CA VAL A 611 -16.09 -12.85 5.34
C VAL A 611 -15.84 -13.83 4.20
N ILE A 612 -15.18 -13.35 3.12
CA ILE A 612 -14.75 -14.23 2.02
C ILE A 612 -13.22 -14.39 2.03
N ILE A 613 -12.76 -15.65 2.02
CA ILE A 613 -11.36 -16.04 1.87
C ILE A 613 -11.28 -17.11 0.78
N ASP A 614 -10.47 -16.88 -0.24
CA ASP A 614 -10.22 -17.81 -1.35
C ASP A 614 -11.51 -18.38 -2.00
N GLY A 615 -12.55 -17.55 -2.09
CA GLY A 615 -13.84 -17.90 -2.66
C GLY A 615 -14.80 -18.64 -1.71
N HIS A 616 -14.40 -18.91 -0.46
CA HIS A 616 -15.23 -19.52 0.57
C HIS A 616 -15.79 -18.44 1.49
N LYS A 617 -17.10 -18.45 1.67
CA LYS A 617 -17.84 -17.49 2.48
C LYS A 617 -18.13 -18.07 3.86
N SER A 618 -17.90 -17.27 4.91
CA SER A 618 -18.30 -17.58 6.29
C SER A 618 -19.83 -17.57 6.44
N GLU A 619 -20.30 -17.99 7.57
CA GLU A 619 -21.68 -17.72 7.98
C GLU A 619 -21.94 -16.24 8.14
N PHE A 620 -23.19 -15.80 7.93
CA PHE A 620 -23.60 -14.44 8.23
C PHE A 620 -23.72 -14.20 9.74
N ARG A 621 -23.17 -13.09 10.19
CA ARG A 621 -23.30 -12.59 11.58
C ARG A 621 -23.97 -11.24 11.59
N ASN A 622 -24.78 -10.96 12.59
CA ASN A 622 -25.40 -9.66 12.79
C ASN A 622 -24.35 -8.61 13.15
N ASN A 623 -24.44 -7.46 12.51
CA ASN A 623 -23.61 -6.29 12.83
C ASN A 623 -24.50 -5.18 13.40
N ARG A 624 -24.41 -4.94 14.72
CA ARG A 624 -25.28 -4.06 15.48
C ARG A 624 -24.78 -2.61 15.54
N TYR A 625 -23.51 -2.37 15.16
CA TYR A 625 -22.84 -1.10 15.37
C TYR A 625 -22.06 -0.69 14.12
N GLY A 626 -21.71 0.57 14.08
CA GLY A 626 -20.82 1.12 13.08
C GLY A 626 -21.48 1.42 11.75
N VAL A 627 -20.72 2.13 10.93
CA VAL A 627 -21.07 2.40 9.52
C VAL A 627 -20.12 1.59 8.61
N PRO A 628 -20.65 0.97 7.53
CA PRO A 628 -19.85 0.03 6.73
C PRO A 628 -18.61 0.71 6.11
N GLN A 629 -17.41 0.21 6.40
CA GLN A 629 -16.17 0.68 5.76
C GLN A 629 -16.11 0.26 4.29
N GLY A 630 -16.58 1.11 3.39
CA GLY A 630 -16.69 0.85 1.95
C GLY A 630 -18.05 1.18 1.35
N SER A 631 -19.04 1.53 2.16
CA SER A 631 -20.29 2.15 1.70
C SER A 631 -20.03 3.58 1.20
N VAL A 632 -20.94 4.11 0.41
CA VAL A 632 -20.85 5.47 -0.14
C VAL A 632 -21.24 6.51 0.89
N ILE A 633 -22.28 6.22 1.69
CA ILE A 633 -22.84 7.17 2.67
C ILE A 633 -22.16 7.07 4.05
N GLY A 634 -21.44 5.98 4.34
CA GLY A 634 -20.75 5.78 5.62
C GLY A 634 -19.85 6.94 6.05
N PRO A 635 -18.98 7.46 5.17
CA PRO A 635 -18.16 8.63 5.48
C PRO A 635 -18.96 9.89 5.83
N PHE A 636 -20.09 10.14 5.18
CA PHE A 636 -20.98 11.26 5.47
C PHE A 636 -21.58 11.11 6.87
N LEU A 637 -22.09 9.93 7.19
CA LEU A 637 -22.66 9.62 8.50
C LEU A 637 -21.61 9.72 9.62
N PHE A 638 -20.39 9.29 9.37
CA PHE A 638 -19.30 9.44 10.34
C PHE A 638 -18.95 10.91 10.59
N ASN A 639 -18.88 11.74 9.54
CA ASN A 639 -18.63 13.18 9.69
C ASN A 639 -19.73 13.88 10.49
N ILE A 640 -20.97 13.44 10.34
CA ILE A 640 -22.11 13.92 11.16
C ILE A 640 -21.91 13.51 12.61
N TYR A 641 -21.53 12.26 12.85
CA TYR A 641 -21.37 11.69 14.19
C TYR A 641 -20.30 12.39 15.03
N VAL A 642 -19.21 12.85 14.41
CA VAL A 642 -18.09 13.54 15.09
C VAL A 642 -18.17 15.07 15.03
N ARG A 643 -19.26 15.62 14.50
CA ARG A 643 -19.44 17.06 14.27
C ARG A 643 -19.27 17.90 15.54
N ASP A 644 -19.89 17.47 16.63
CA ASP A 644 -19.91 18.24 17.88
C ASP A 644 -18.57 18.20 18.62
N LEU A 645 -17.68 17.24 18.32
CA LEU A 645 -16.31 17.22 18.82
C LEU A 645 -15.51 18.46 18.35
N MET A 646 -15.68 18.83 17.08
CA MET A 646 -14.98 19.99 16.52
C MET A 646 -15.44 21.27 17.19
N ARG A 647 -16.75 21.41 17.38
CA ARG A 647 -17.35 22.58 18.06
C ARG A 647 -16.91 22.69 19.52
N LEU A 648 -16.90 21.57 20.24
CA LEU A 648 -16.40 21.51 21.61
C LEU A 648 -14.97 22.03 21.72
N MET A 649 -14.11 21.65 20.77
CA MET A 649 -12.72 22.09 20.77
C MET A 649 -12.57 23.59 20.43
N GLU A 650 -13.39 24.11 19.53
CA GLU A 650 -13.42 25.53 19.21
C GLU A 650 -13.89 26.37 20.43
N GLU A 651 -14.89 25.88 21.18
CA GLU A 651 -15.36 26.48 22.45
C GLU A 651 -14.25 26.51 23.52
N GLU A 652 -13.35 25.50 23.53
CA GLU A 652 -12.18 25.42 24.41
C GLU A 652 -10.98 26.26 23.91
N GLY A 653 -11.14 27.01 22.82
CA GLY A 653 -10.12 27.91 22.27
C GLY A 653 -9.08 27.26 21.36
N PHE A 654 -9.35 26.04 20.86
CA PHE A 654 -8.52 25.38 19.88
C PHE A 654 -8.99 25.66 18.46
N ASP A 655 -8.05 25.82 17.53
CA ASP A 655 -8.35 25.76 16.11
C ASP A 655 -8.47 24.28 15.72
N ALA A 656 -9.70 23.78 15.55
CA ALA A 656 -10.00 22.37 15.30
C ALA A 656 -10.05 22.05 13.81
N HIS A 657 -9.40 20.97 13.39
CA HIS A 657 -9.38 20.50 12.01
C HIS A 657 -9.56 19.00 11.95
N GLY A 658 -10.34 18.50 10.97
CA GLY A 658 -10.58 17.06 10.76
C GLY A 658 -10.35 16.62 9.33
N TYR A 659 -9.86 15.41 9.17
CA TYR A 659 -9.83 14.68 7.91
C TYR A 659 -10.35 13.25 8.14
N ALA A 660 -11.64 13.06 8.00
CA ALA A 660 -12.34 11.81 8.38
C ALA A 660 -12.17 11.52 9.89
N ASP A 661 -11.51 10.40 10.22
CA ASP A 661 -11.20 9.99 11.59
C ASP A 661 -9.93 10.62 12.17
N ASP A 662 -9.10 11.24 11.34
CA ASP A 662 -7.91 11.98 11.78
C ASP A 662 -8.31 13.40 12.22
N HIS A 663 -8.30 13.67 13.54
CA HIS A 663 -8.58 14.97 14.12
C HIS A 663 -7.33 15.60 14.68
N GLN A 664 -7.18 16.90 14.47
CA GLN A 664 -6.04 17.67 14.98
C GLN A 664 -6.51 19.02 15.54
N PHE A 665 -5.92 19.42 16.64
CA PHE A 665 -6.26 20.63 17.39
C PHE A 665 -5.00 21.46 17.58
N LEU A 666 -5.09 22.76 17.26
CA LEU A 666 -4.00 23.70 17.39
C LEU A 666 -4.33 24.69 18.51
N LEU A 667 -3.43 24.82 19.49
CA LEU A 667 -3.50 25.82 20.54
C LEU A 667 -2.33 26.79 20.38
N LYS A 668 -2.63 28.09 20.30
CA LYS A 668 -1.64 29.19 20.27
C LYS A 668 -1.47 29.79 21.65
N PHE A 669 -0.24 30.12 22.06
CA PHE A 669 0.05 30.72 23.35
C PHE A 669 1.34 31.56 23.32
N GLN A 670 1.49 32.46 24.30
CA GLN A 670 2.69 33.30 24.46
C GLN A 670 3.86 32.46 25.03
N ILE A 671 5.09 32.83 24.70
CA ILE A 671 6.30 32.11 25.08
C ILE A 671 6.41 31.95 26.61
N ASP A 672 6.01 32.94 27.38
CA ASP A 672 6.15 32.97 28.84
C ASP A 672 5.22 31.96 29.57
N PHE A 673 4.20 31.42 28.90
CA PHE A 673 3.21 30.50 29.48
C PHE A 673 3.47 29.00 29.17
N GLN A 674 4.60 28.67 28.57
CA GLN A 674 4.86 27.34 28.01
C GLN A 674 4.63 26.16 28.96
N ALA A 675 5.26 26.20 30.13
CA ALA A 675 5.25 25.06 31.05
C ALA A 675 3.85 24.80 31.64
N THR A 676 3.12 25.85 31.94
CA THR A 676 1.79 25.76 32.56
C THR A 676 0.74 25.35 31.51
N ALA A 677 0.76 25.96 30.32
CA ALA A 677 -0.18 25.63 29.24
C ALA A 677 -0.03 24.17 28.80
N VAL A 678 1.18 23.70 28.64
CA VAL A 678 1.41 22.29 28.19
C VAL A 678 1.02 21.29 29.27
N ARG A 679 1.40 21.53 30.52
CA ARG A 679 1.23 20.55 31.61
C ARG A 679 -0.18 20.50 32.21
N LEU A 680 -0.95 21.57 32.15
CA LEU A 680 -2.29 21.66 32.71
C LEU A 680 -3.37 21.61 31.63
N THR A 681 -3.26 22.43 30.59
CA THR A 681 -4.32 22.57 29.58
C THR A 681 -4.44 21.30 28.72
N ILE A 682 -3.33 20.74 28.22
CA ILE A 682 -3.42 19.61 27.29
C ILE A 682 -3.98 18.34 27.96
N PRO A 683 -3.53 17.91 29.14
CA PRO A 683 -4.16 16.77 29.82
C PRO A 683 -5.64 16.99 30.12
N SER A 684 -6.03 18.17 30.63
CA SER A 684 -7.44 18.47 30.90
C SER A 684 -8.31 18.44 29.65
N THR A 685 -7.80 18.97 28.53
CA THR A 685 -8.49 18.91 27.22
C THR A 685 -8.61 17.49 26.70
N LEU A 686 -7.54 16.69 26.79
CA LEU A 686 -7.59 15.29 26.37
C LEU A 686 -8.53 14.46 27.25
N ASP A 687 -8.65 14.78 28.54
CA ASP A 687 -9.64 14.17 29.42
C ASP A 687 -11.08 14.59 29.06
N LEU A 688 -11.30 15.85 28.69
CA LEU A 688 -12.58 16.34 28.17
C LEU A 688 -12.96 15.63 26.86
N ILE A 689 -12.02 15.55 25.92
CA ILE A 689 -12.17 14.76 24.68
C ILE A 689 -12.51 13.30 25.01
N GLY A 690 -11.79 12.70 25.96
CA GLY A 690 -12.02 11.34 26.40
C GLY A 690 -13.43 11.12 26.96
N LYS A 691 -13.93 12.08 27.76
CA LYS A 691 -15.30 12.06 28.29
C LYS A 691 -16.34 12.18 27.17
N TRP A 692 -16.14 13.10 26.25
CA TRP A 692 -17.03 13.27 25.09
C TRP A 692 -17.03 11.99 24.24
N MET A 693 -15.86 11.44 23.92
CA MET A 693 -15.74 10.20 23.13
C MET A 693 -16.41 9.02 23.81
N ASN A 694 -16.25 8.88 25.13
CA ASN A 694 -16.93 7.82 25.89
C ASN A 694 -18.46 7.92 25.80
N ARG A 695 -19.02 9.14 25.81
CA ARG A 695 -20.45 9.38 25.62
C ARG A 695 -20.93 8.90 24.25
N TYR A 696 -20.12 9.13 23.22
CA TYR A 696 -20.41 8.76 21.83
C TYR A 696 -19.82 7.40 21.42
N PHE A 697 -19.46 6.54 22.37
CA PHE A 697 -18.88 5.19 22.12
C PHE A 697 -17.65 5.17 21.20
N LEU A 698 -16.90 6.24 21.20
CA LEU A 698 -15.62 6.36 20.52
C LEU A 698 -14.49 6.16 21.52
N LYS A 699 -13.44 5.45 21.10
CA LYS A 699 -12.29 5.16 21.98
C LYS A 699 -11.06 5.91 21.51
N LEU A 700 -10.61 6.88 22.32
CA LEU A 700 -9.31 7.52 22.15
C LEU A 700 -8.20 6.47 22.32
N ASN A 701 -7.17 6.57 21.51
CA ASN A 701 -5.97 5.75 21.62
C ASN A 701 -4.78 6.60 22.11
N PRO A 702 -4.55 6.72 23.43
CA PRO A 702 -3.49 7.58 23.98
C PRO A 702 -2.09 7.21 23.49
N SER A 703 -1.82 5.91 23.27
CA SER A 703 -0.51 5.43 22.83
C SER A 703 -0.14 5.84 21.41
N LYS A 704 -1.13 6.23 20.59
CA LYS A 704 -0.93 6.72 19.23
C LYS A 704 -1.27 8.20 19.05
N THR A 705 -1.97 8.79 20.01
CA THR A 705 -2.15 10.23 20.07
C THR A 705 -0.81 10.92 20.22
N GLN A 706 -0.53 11.91 19.38
CA GLN A 706 0.77 12.60 19.33
C GLN A 706 0.60 14.07 19.62
N VAL A 707 1.57 14.65 20.33
CA VAL A 707 1.64 16.07 20.60
C VAL A 707 2.97 16.60 20.10
N ILE A 708 2.95 17.72 19.39
CA ILE A 708 4.15 18.44 18.94
C ILE A 708 4.02 19.92 19.28
N ILE A 709 5.14 20.54 19.63
CA ILE A 709 5.24 21.95 19.95
C ILE A 709 6.10 22.64 18.90
N PHE A 710 5.59 23.70 18.32
CA PHE A 710 6.31 24.58 17.40
C PHE A 710 6.70 25.85 18.14
N HIS A 711 8.00 26.17 18.11
CA HIS A 711 8.56 27.30 18.85
C HIS A 711 9.24 28.28 17.88
N PRO A 712 9.10 29.62 18.04
CA PRO A 712 9.72 30.60 17.15
C PRO A 712 11.25 30.62 17.25
N ASP A 713 11.84 30.25 18.39
CA ASP A 713 13.28 30.14 18.57
C ASP A 713 13.71 28.65 18.53
N SER A 714 14.50 28.29 17.51
CA SER A 714 15.00 26.93 17.32
C SER A 714 15.90 26.40 18.46
N LYS A 715 16.51 27.31 19.25
CA LYS A 715 17.35 26.95 20.41
C LYS A 715 16.54 26.40 21.57
N HIS A 716 15.24 26.68 21.63
CA HIS A 716 14.31 26.17 22.66
C HIS A 716 13.53 24.92 22.20
N SER A 717 13.79 24.41 21.00
CA SER A 717 13.15 23.18 20.49
C SER A 717 13.49 21.92 21.30
N ASP A 718 14.57 21.97 22.10
CA ASP A 718 15.03 20.86 22.95
C ASP A 718 14.37 20.82 24.33
N ILE A 719 13.30 21.58 24.56
CA ILE A 719 12.51 21.48 25.78
C ILE A 719 11.83 20.10 25.78
N SER A 720 12.48 19.14 26.37
CA SER A 720 11.94 17.81 26.62
C SER A 720 10.86 17.90 27.69
N PHE A 721 9.62 18.13 27.31
CA PHE A 721 8.48 18.05 28.22
C PHE A 721 8.15 16.61 28.67
N GLY A 722 8.85 15.61 28.11
CA GLY A 722 8.66 14.20 28.47
C GLY A 722 7.28 13.68 28.05
N GLN A 723 6.57 13.07 28.98
CA GLN A 723 5.26 12.49 28.79
C GLN A 723 4.20 13.26 29.53
N LEU A 724 3.06 13.51 28.89
CA LEU A 724 1.86 14.01 29.54
C LEU A 724 1.08 12.83 30.16
N ILE A 725 0.66 13.00 31.40
CA ILE A 725 -0.11 11.97 32.13
C ILE A 725 -1.56 12.45 32.19
N LEU A 726 -2.48 11.64 31.66
CA LEU A 726 -3.92 11.88 31.71
C LEU A 726 -4.48 11.43 33.08
N SER A 727 -5.69 11.89 33.41
CA SER A 727 -6.37 11.55 34.67
C SER A 727 -6.54 10.04 34.89
N ASN A 728 -6.66 9.26 33.83
CA ASN A 728 -6.77 7.80 33.88
C ASN A 728 -5.41 7.06 33.95
N GLY A 729 -4.30 7.79 34.15
CA GLY A 729 -2.93 7.23 34.19
C GLY A 729 -2.33 6.92 32.81
N SER A 730 -3.05 7.11 31.72
CA SER A 730 -2.50 6.92 30.38
C SER A 730 -1.45 8.01 30.06
N ARG A 731 -0.48 7.66 29.21
CA ARG A 731 0.62 8.54 28.86
C ARG A 731 0.57 8.93 27.39
N VAL A 732 0.70 10.23 27.10
CA VAL A 732 0.82 10.78 25.75
C VAL A 732 2.20 11.39 25.59
N GLN A 733 2.87 11.02 24.50
CA GLN A 733 4.24 11.47 24.26
C GLN A 733 4.26 12.78 23.48
N ILE A 734 5.08 13.74 23.94
CA ILE A 734 5.43 14.92 23.17
C ILE A 734 6.62 14.53 22.29
N SER A 735 6.50 14.79 21.01
CA SER A 735 7.47 14.37 20.00
C SER A 735 8.01 15.57 19.21
N ASN A 736 9.28 15.54 18.84
CA ASN A 736 9.86 16.54 17.93
C ASN A 736 9.46 16.32 16.46
N GLN A 737 8.82 15.20 16.17
CA GLN A 737 8.31 14.86 14.84
C GLN A 737 6.99 14.13 14.96
N VAL A 738 6.02 14.48 14.10
CA VAL A 738 4.72 13.82 14.01
C VAL A 738 4.38 13.51 12.57
N TYR A 739 3.68 12.39 12.34
CA TYR A 739 3.18 12.02 11.02
C TYR A 739 1.73 12.49 10.88
N ASN A 740 1.50 13.46 10.00
CA ASN A 740 0.20 14.08 9.78
C ASN A 740 -0.22 13.96 8.30
N LEU A 741 -1.30 13.27 8.01
CA LEU A 741 -1.93 13.16 6.68
C LEU A 741 -0.94 12.86 5.54
N GLY A 742 0.04 12.01 5.79
CA GLY A 742 1.02 11.61 4.78
C GLY A 742 2.33 12.42 4.81
N VAL A 743 2.45 13.44 5.65
CA VAL A 743 3.64 14.29 5.81
C VAL A 743 4.19 14.19 7.21
N THR A 744 5.50 14.11 7.35
CA THR A 744 6.17 14.22 8.65
C THR A 744 6.48 15.70 8.91
N LEU A 745 5.85 16.25 9.95
CA LEU A 745 6.14 17.59 10.45
C LEU A 745 7.18 17.50 11.57
N ASP A 746 8.14 18.38 11.56
CA ASP A 746 9.15 18.52 12.62
C ASP A 746 8.98 19.85 13.37
N SER A 747 9.38 19.91 14.62
CA SER A 747 9.20 21.09 15.50
C SER A 747 9.77 22.39 14.93
N ASN A 748 10.76 22.31 14.04
CA ASN A 748 11.36 23.44 13.35
C ASN A 748 10.70 23.79 12.00
N MET A 749 9.68 23.04 11.58
CA MET A 749 9.02 23.18 10.28
C MET A 749 10.00 23.14 9.09
N SER A 750 11.07 22.34 9.21
CA SER A 750 12.12 22.21 8.19
C SER A 750 11.73 21.26 7.05
N PHE A 751 10.82 20.33 7.30
CA PHE A 751 10.45 19.19 6.43
C PHE A 751 11.61 18.24 6.09
N SER A 752 12.79 18.41 6.69
CA SER A 752 13.99 17.60 6.40
C SER A 752 13.76 16.09 6.64
N PRO A 753 13.12 15.65 7.73
CA PRO A 753 12.81 14.23 7.95
C PRO A 753 11.89 13.66 6.87
N HIS A 754 10.86 14.41 6.46
CA HIS A 754 9.92 13.99 5.42
C HIS A 754 10.60 13.86 4.05
N ILE A 755 11.39 14.85 3.66
CA ILE A 755 12.17 14.86 2.41
C ILE A 755 13.15 13.69 2.40
N SER A 756 13.84 13.44 3.51
CA SER A 756 14.80 12.34 3.64
C SER A 756 14.15 10.97 3.43
N ALA A 757 13.02 10.73 4.10
CA ALA A 757 12.25 9.49 3.96
C ALA A 757 11.73 9.31 2.53
N SER A 758 11.20 10.37 1.92
CA SER A 758 10.68 10.36 0.54
C SER A 758 11.78 10.06 -0.46
N ILE A 759 12.94 10.71 -0.37
CA ILE A 759 14.10 10.48 -1.24
C ILE A 759 14.61 9.04 -1.09
N SER A 760 14.72 8.52 0.14
CA SER A 760 15.16 7.14 0.39
C SER A 760 14.24 6.12 -0.28
N GLN A 761 12.92 6.26 -0.08
CA GLN A 761 11.92 5.41 -0.76
C GLN A 761 12.00 5.56 -2.28
N GLY A 762 12.16 6.78 -2.77
CA GLY A 762 12.28 7.06 -4.20
C GLY A 762 13.50 6.40 -4.85
N TYR A 763 14.66 6.42 -4.21
CA TYR A 763 15.85 5.70 -4.70
C TYR A 763 15.67 4.17 -4.67
N GLY A 764 14.92 3.63 -3.72
CA GLY A 764 14.48 2.23 -3.72
C GLY A 764 13.68 1.89 -4.99
N LEU A 765 12.71 2.73 -5.33
CA LEU A 765 11.89 2.56 -6.54
C LEU A 765 12.72 2.72 -7.84
N ILE A 766 13.65 3.70 -7.90
CA ILE A 766 14.59 3.85 -9.03
C ILE A 766 15.36 2.56 -9.24
N ARG A 767 15.91 1.96 -8.18
CA ARG A 767 16.67 0.72 -8.23
C ARG A 767 15.83 -0.43 -8.78
N ASN A 768 14.60 -0.58 -8.29
CA ASN A 768 13.68 -1.60 -8.74
C ASN A 768 13.33 -1.44 -10.24
N ILE A 769 12.98 -0.23 -10.66
CA ILE A 769 12.65 0.06 -12.06
C ILE A 769 13.87 -0.11 -12.98
N THR A 770 15.09 0.17 -12.51
CA THR A 770 16.31 -0.09 -13.27
C THR A 770 16.43 -1.57 -13.67
N GLY A 771 16.06 -2.50 -12.80
CA GLY A 771 16.08 -3.94 -13.08
C GLY A 771 15.15 -4.38 -14.23
N ILE A 772 14.01 -3.71 -14.37
CA ILE A 772 13.02 -4.03 -15.43
C ILE A 772 13.12 -3.12 -16.67
N ARG A 773 14.01 -2.12 -16.65
CA ARG A 773 14.15 -1.13 -17.73
C ARG A 773 14.34 -1.74 -19.11
N LYS A 774 15.07 -2.85 -19.23
CA LYS A 774 15.34 -3.55 -20.48
C LYS A 774 14.08 -4.09 -21.18
N TYR A 775 12.98 -4.26 -20.43
CA TYR A 775 11.70 -4.78 -20.94
C TYR A 775 10.72 -3.66 -21.35
N ILE A 776 11.01 -2.39 -21.05
CA ILE A 776 10.07 -1.28 -21.12
C ILE A 776 10.57 -0.21 -22.08
N SER A 777 9.69 0.29 -22.97
CA SER A 777 10.03 1.41 -23.82
C SER A 777 10.21 2.71 -23.03
N ARG A 778 10.92 3.70 -23.59
CA ARG A 778 11.17 5.01 -22.96
C ARG A 778 9.86 5.70 -22.56
N GLU A 779 8.83 5.66 -23.42
CA GLU A 779 7.54 6.30 -23.13
C GLU A 779 6.79 5.64 -21.95
N HIS A 780 6.74 4.31 -21.93
CA HIS A 780 6.15 3.58 -20.82
C HIS A 780 6.97 3.77 -19.54
N LEU A 781 8.30 3.87 -19.65
CA LEU A 781 9.17 4.16 -18.52
C LEU A 781 8.93 5.57 -17.95
N LYS A 782 8.75 6.59 -18.84
CA LYS A 782 8.32 7.94 -18.45
C LYS A 782 6.99 7.90 -17.69
N THR A 783 6.02 7.16 -18.19
CA THR A 783 4.71 6.97 -17.52
C THR A 783 4.86 6.34 -16.15
N LEU A 784 5.66 5.29 -16.01
CA LEU A 784 5.92 4.63 -14.72
C LEU A 784 6.61 5.55 -13.73
N VAL A 785 7.70 6.21 -14.14
CA VAL A 785 8.45 7.12 -13.27
C VAL A 785 7.56 8.27 -12.80
N ASN A 786 6.75 8.85 -13.69
CA ASN A 786 5.81 9.91 -13.33
C ASN A 786 4.77 9.42 -12.30
N SER A 787 4.19 8.25 -12.52
CA SER A 787 3.06 7.77 -11.70
C SER A 787 3.49 7.16 -10.37
N ILE A 788 4.63 6.48 -10.34
CA ILE A 788 5.08 5.73 -9.14
C ILE A 788 6.06 6.57 -8.30
N ILE A 789 6.92 7.37 -8.94
CA ILE A 789 7.95 8.13 -8.25
C ILE A 789 7.58 9.61 -8.13
N ILE A 790 7.45 10.30 -9.26
CA ILE A 790 7.24 11.75 -9.26
C ILE A 790 5.93 12.13 -8.58
N ALA A 791 4.86 11.38 -8.78
CA ALA A 791 3.57 11.62 -8.12
C ALA A 791 3.68 11.62 -6.57
N LYS A 792 4.55 10.78 -6.00
CA LYS A 792 4.81 10.77 -4.55
C LYS A 792 5.56 12.04 -4.10
N PHE A 793 6.47 12.55 -4.92
CA PHE A 793 7.19 13.79 -4.65
C PHE A 793 6.33 15.03 -4.82
N ASP A 794 5.35 14.98 -5.70
CA ASP A 794 4.39 16.05 -5.89
C ASP A 794 3.27 16.05 -4.85
N ASN A 795 3.13 14.98 -4.07
CA ASN A 795 2.16 14.95 -2.99
C ASN A 795 2.56 15.93 -1.89
N CYS A 796 1.69 16.89 -1.57
CA CYS A 796 1.92 17.94 -0.57
C CYS A 796 3.19 18.78 -0.79
N ASN A 797 3.74 18.86 -2.02
CA ASN A 797 4.93 19.65 -2.29
C ASN A 797 4.70 21.16 -2.21
N SER A 798 3.45 21.64 -2.17
CA SER A 798 3.13 23.05 -1.85
C SER A 798 3.68 23.49 -0.49
N LEU A 799 3.88 22.55 0.45
CA LEU A 799 4.47 22.81 1.75
C LEU A 799 5.98 23.11 1.72
N TYR A 800 6.66 22.81 0.61
CA TYR A 800 8.12 22.96 0.50
C TYR A 800 8.59 24.38 0.17
N VAL A 801 7.74 25.36 0.28
CA VAL A 801 8.16 26.76 0.13
C VAL A 801 9.10 27.15 1.26
N GLY A 802 10.20 27.82 0.90
CA GLY A 802 11.16 28.32 1.87
C GLY A 802 11.95 27.25 2.62
N ILE A 803 12.02 26.02 2.10
CA ILE A 803 12.96 25.00 2.61
C ILE A 803 14.40 25.43 2.38
N SER A 804 15.32 24.87 3.12
CA SER A 804 16.74 25.19 3.00
C SER A 804 17.29 24.91 1.59
N ALA A 805 18.29 25.65 1.15
CA ALA A 805 18.98 25.43 -0.13
C ALA A 805 19.57 24.01 -0.22
N TYR A 806 19.94 23.43 0.90
CA TYR A 806 20.42 22.05 1.00
C TYR A 806 19.32 21.07 0.61
N GLU A 807 18.12 21.18 1.20
CA GLU A 807 16.99 20.30 0.90
C GLU A 807 16.49 20.47 -0.55
N ALA A 808 16.40 21.70 -1.03
CA ALA A 808 16.09 21.98 -2.42
C ALA A 808 17.11 21.35 -3.38
N GLY A 809 18.39 21.36 -3.01
CA GLY A 809 19.46 20.69 -3.74
C GLY A 809 19.31 19.16 -3.77
N ARG A 810 18.87 18.56 -2.66
CA ARG A 810 18.59 17.10 -2.57
C ARG A 810 17.44 16.69 -3.48
N LEU A 811 16.33 17.44 -3.46
CA LEU A 811 15.16 17.18 -4.33
C LEU A 811 15.55 17.31 -5.81
N ARG A 812 16.33 18.33 -6.18
CA ARG A 812 16.83 18.51 -7.57
C ARG A 812 17.71 17.34 -8.00
N LYS A 813 18.65 16.90 -7.17
CA LYS A 813 19.50 15.73 -7.45
C LYS A 813 18.68 14.47 -7.68
N PHE A 814 17.63 14.29 -6.89
CA PHE A 814 16.71 13.17 -7.03
C PHE A 814 15.89 13.24 -8.33
N GLN A 815 15.32 14.40 -8.69
CA GLN A 815 14.64 14.62 -9.97
C GLN A 815 15.56 14.29 -11.16
N ASN A 816 16.81 14.71 -11.08
CA ASN A 816 17.82 14.42 -12.09
C ASN A 816 18.11 12.91 -12.21
N ALA A 817 18.13 12.17 -11.09
CA ALA A 817 18.28 10.72 -11.10
C ALA A 817 17.10 10.03 -11.80
N CYS A 818 15.87 10.49 -11.59
CA CYS A 818 14.68 10.00 -12.30
C CYS A 818 14.77 10.25 -13.82
N ALA A 819 15.22 11.43 -14.23
CA ALA A 819 15.40 11.76 -15.65
C ALA A 819 16.46 10.87 -16.30
N ARG A 820 17.59 10.65 -15.63
CA ARG A 820 18.65 9.73 -16.11
C ARG A 820 18.16 8.29 -16.22
N LEU A 821 17.32 7.81 -15.29
CA LEU A 821 16.72 6.49 -15.37
C LEU A 821 15.95 6.31 -16.68
N ILE A 822 15.13 7.30 -17.08
CA ILE A 822 14.33 7.23 -18.30
C ILE A 822 15.21 7.17 -19.55
N TYR A 823 16.27 7.98 -19.60
CA TYR A 823 17.13 8.10 -20.79
C TYR A 823 18.34 7.14 -20.77
N GLY A 824 18.61 6.48 -19.65
CA GLY A 824 19.76 5.59 -19.51
C GLY A 824 21.09 6.29 -19.49
N ARG A 825 21.10 7.55 -19.07
CA ARG A 825 22.34 8.30 -18.95
C ARG A 825 23.10 7.99 -17.68
N ASN A 826 24.42 8.15 -17.75
CA ASN A 826 25.31 7.96 -16.63
C ASN A 826 25.17 9.05 -15.57
N LYS A 827 25.62 8.75 -14.33
CA LYS A 827 25.46 9.63 -13.17
C LYS A 827 26.10 11.02 -13.35
N ARG A 828 27.13 11.15 -14.18
CA ARG A 828 27.91 12.40 -14.42
C ARG A 828 27.39 13.25 -15.56
N GLU A 829 26.51 12.72 -16.42
CA GLU A 829 26.00 13.44 -17.60
C GLU A 829 24.98 14.53 -17.22
N HIS A 830 25.00 15.64 -17.98
CA HIS A 830 24.04 16.74 -17.85
C HIS A 830 22.62 16.27 -18.20
N VAL A 831 21.61 16.89 -17.56
CA VAL A 831 20.20 16.47 -17.69
C VAL A 831 19.27 17.62 -18.09
N SER A 832 19.77 18.83 -18.30
CA SER A 832 18.94 20.00 -18.60
C SER A 832 18.15 19.85 -19.92
N ASP A 833 18.76 19.24 -20.93
CA ASP A 833 18.15 18.87 -22.20
C ASP A 833 17.01 17.84 -21.98
N ILE A 834 17.27 16.80 -21.16
CA ILE A 834 16.29 15.75 -20.87
C ILE A 834 15.09 16.32 -20.10
N LEU A 835 15.30 17.18 -19.13
CA LEU A 835 14.21 17.78 -18.36
C LEU A 835 13.30 18.62 -19.27
N ARG A 836 13.87 19.31 -20.28
CA ARG A 836 13.12 20.01 -21.30
C ARG A 836 12.30 19.06 -22.17
N GLU A 837 12.91 17.98 -22.69
CA GLU A 837 12.22 16.98 -23.50
C GLU A 837 11.12 16.24 -22.73
N LEU A 838 11.33 15.98 -21.43
CA LEU A 838 10.32 15.41 -20.54
C LEU A 838 9.19 16.37 -20.19
N HIS A 839 9.33 17.67 -20.50
CA HIS A 839 8.46 18.75 -20.04
C HIS A 839 8.32 18.78 -18.50
N TRP A 840 9.43 18.55 -17.80
CA TRP A 840 9.46 18.61 -16.35
C TRP A 840 9.91 19.97 -15.85
N LEU A 841 9.05 20.61 -15.05
CA LEU A 841 9.43 21.80 -14.31
C LEU A 841 10.48 21.43 -13.24
N PRO A 842 11.45 22.33 -12.95
CA PRO A 842 12.31 22.21 -11.77
C PRO A 842 11.50 22.07 -10.48
N CYS A 843 12.04 21.37 -9.47
CA CYS A 843 11.31 21.10 -8.23
C CYS A 843 10.71 22.34 -7.58
N GLU A 844 11.46 23.45 -7.53
CA GLU A 844 10.97 24.72 -6.99
C GLU A 844 9.82 25.32 -7.82
N ALA A 845 9.94 25.29 -9.15
CA ALA A 845 8.87 25.73 -10.04
C ALA A 845 7.60 24.88 -9.89
N ARG A 846 7.73 23.57 -9.60
CA ARG A 846 6.59 22.69 -9.31
C ARG A 846 5.87 23.10 -8.01
N THR A 847 6.61 23.48 -6.98
CA THR A 847 6.07 24.01 -5.72
C THR A 847 5.30 25.30 -5.97
N TYR A 848 5.88 26.27 -6.67
CA TYR A 848 5.22 27.55 -6.99
C TYR A 848 4.01 27.35 -7.90
N PHE A 849 4.11 26.50 -8.92
CA PHE A 849 3.00 26.13 -9.78
C PHE A 849 1.79 25.62 -8.98
N LYS A 850 2.03 24.83 -7.96
CA LYS A 850 0.97 24.24 -7.15
C LYS A 850 0.32 25.28 -6.24
N ILE A 851 1.11 26.12 -5.56
CA ILE A 851 0.60 27.22 -4.74
C ILE A 851 -0.25 28.19 -5.55
N VAL A 852 0.29 28.64 -6.67
CA VAL A 852 -0.43 29.58 -7.58
C VAL A 852 -1.72 28.93 -8.11
N SER A 853 -1.71 27.61 -8.35
CA SER A 853 -2.92 26.87 -8.71
C SER A 853 -3.95 26.82 -7.57
N TYR A 854 -3.50 26.78 -6.31
CA TYR A 854 -4.43 26.89 -5.15
C TYR A 854 -4.97 28.32 -5.01
N VAL A 855 -4.16 29.35 -5.22
CA VAL A 855 -4.63 30.75 -5.25
C VAL A 855 -5.72 30.93 -6.31
N PHE A 856 -5.48 30.45 -7.53
CA PHE A 856 -6.50 30.44 -8.59
C PHE A 856 -7.80 29.78 -8.12
N LYS A 857 -7.69 28.60 -7.51
CA LYS A 857 -8.87 27.86 -7.00
C LYS A 857 -9.61 28.62 -5.91
N CYS A 858 -8.90 29.32 -5.01
CA CYS A 858 -9.50 30.18 -4.00
C CYS A 858 -10.31 31.32 -4.62
N LEU A 859 -9.77 31.99 -5.65
CA LEU A 859 -10.42 33.09 -6.32
C LEU A 859 -11.66 32.66 -7.13
N HIS A 860 -11.72 31.39 -7.57
CA HIS A 860 -12.80 30.86 -8.41
C HIS A 860 -13.74 29.88 -7.65
N ASN A 861 -13.78 29.89 -6.33
CA ASN A 861 -14.61 29.00 -5.49
C ASN A 861 -14.40 27.50 -5.74
N LEU A 862 -13.17 27.10 -6.11
CA LEU A 862 -12.74 25.72 -6.34
C LEU A 862 -11.82 25.19 -5.23
N ALA A 863 -11.80 25.87 -4.08
CA ALA A 863 -11.02 25.54 -2.88
C ALA A 863 -11.90 25.54 -1.64
N PRO A 864 -11.47 24.94 -0.52
CA PRO A 864 -12.15 25.04 0.76
C PRO A 864 -12.27 26.49 1.23
N ILE A 865 -13.35 26.81 1.94
CA ILE A 865 -13.61 28.14 2.47
C ILE A 865 -12.45 28.62 3.34
N TYR A 866 -11.94 27.76 4.24
CA TYR A 866 -10.83 28.10 5.13
C TYR A 866 -9.50 28.47 4.41
N LEU A 867 -9.32 28.07 3.15
CA LEU A 867 -8.20 28.54 2.32
C LEU A 867 -8.55 29.80 1.57
N SER A 868 -9.79 29.91 1.06
CA SER A 868 -10.25 31.09 0.30
C SER A 868 -10.24 32.34 1.16
N GLU A 869 -10.60 32.23 2.44
CA GLU A 869 -10.56 33.34 3.42
C GLU A 869 -9.14 33.88 3.68
N LEU A 870 -8.09 33.09 3.40
CA LEU A 870 -6.70 33.54 3.53
C LEU A 870 -6.25 34.44 2.38
N ILE A 871 -7.02 34.51 1.29
CA ILE A 871 -6.68 35.24 0.08
C ILE A 871 -7.60 36.45 -0.08
N VAL A 872 -7.06 37.63 0.09
CA VAL A 872 -7.80 38.87 0.03
C VAL A 872 -7.48 39.62 -1.28
N ILE A 873 -8.54 39.97 -2.02
CA ILE A 873 -8.42 40.76 -3.24
C ILE A 873 -8.18 42.23 -2.87
N LYS A 874 -7.12 42.86 -3.35
CA LYS A 874 -6.81 44.27 -3.19
C LYS A 874 -7.45 45.11 -4.30
N GLN A 875 -7.40 44.58 -5.54
CA GLN A 875 -7.88 45.29 -6.72
C GLN A 875 -8.53 44.28 -7.68
N LEU A 876 -9.81 44.49 -8.01
CA LEU A 876 -10.62 43.57 -8.81
C LEU A 876 -10.27 43.61 -10.30
N GLN A 877 -9.85 44.75 -10.84
CA GLN A 877 -9.61 44.93 -12.28
C GLN A 877 -8.53 44.02 -12.84
N ASP A 878 -7.51 43.73 -12.04
CA ASP A 878 -6.36 42.95 -12.44
C ASP A 878 -6.12 41.75 -11.51
N PHE A 879 -7.05 41.42 -10.63
CA PHE A 879 -6.93 40.37 -9.59
C PHE A 879 -5.65 40.52 -8.77
N THR A 880 -5.25 41.76 -8.44
CA THR A 880 -4.13 41.97 -7.52
C THR A 880 -4.57 41.66 -6.10
N LEU A 881 -3.74 40.88 -5.37
CA LEU A 881 -4.02 40.40 -4.03
C LEU A 881 -3.28 41.21 -2.97
N TYR A 882 -3.91 41.35 -1.80
CA TYR A 882 -3.25 41.93 -0.64
C TYR A 882 -2.17 40.97 -0.12
N VAL A 883 -0.98 41.49 0.14
CA VAL A 883 0.14 40.74 0.74
C VAL A 883 0.31 41.20 2.17
N PRO A 884 0.09 40.34 3.16
CA PRO A 884 0.36 40.68 4.56
C PRO A 884 1.84 40.98 4.80
N ARG A 885 2.12 41.94 5.70
CA ARG A 885 3.48 42.20 6.18
C ARG A 885 3.92 41.04 7.08
N THR A 886 5.14 40.57 6.92
CA THR A 886 5.76 39.49 7.71
C THR A 886 6.96 40.02 8.49
N LEU A 887 7.22 39.43 9.65
CA LEU A 887 8.33 39.83 10.54
C LEU A 887 9.53 38.89 10.41
N THR A 888 9.26 37.62 10.06
CA THR A 888 10.26 36.58 10.02
C THR A 888 10.16 35.75 8.74
N SER A 889 11.17 34.92 8.52
CA SER A 889 11.15 33.92 7.43
C SER A 889 10.03 32.88 7.58
N TYR A 890 9.45 32.67 8.76
CA TYR A 890 8.28 31.84 8.96
C TYR A 890 7.03 32.45 8.32
N GLY A 891 6.77 33.75 8.57
CA GLY A 891 5.65 34.45 7.96
C GLY A 891 5.75 34.44 6.43
N ASP A 892 6.94 34.59 5.85
CA ASP A 892 7.16 34.50 4.40
C ASP A 892 6.74 33.17 3.77
N ARG A 893 6.66 32.11 4.57
CA ARG A 893 6.27 30.75 4.12
C ARG A 893 4.76 30.50 4.29
N ALA A 894 4.06 31.32 5.05
CA ALA A 894 2.61 31.19 5.24
C ALA A 894 1.87 31.31 3.90
N PHE A 895 0.88 30.45 3.65
CA PHE A 895 0.12 30.48 2.38
C PHE A 895 -0.56 31.83 2.15
N SER A 896 -1.07 32.48 3.20
CA SER A 896 -1.66 33.81 3.16
C SER A 896 -0.69 34.91 2.70
N CYS A 897 0.61 34.69 2.79
CA CYS A 897 1.63 35.62 2.36
C CYS A 897 2.26 35.21 1.03
N ILE A 898 2.79 33.99 0.94
CA ILE A 898 3.49 33.51 -0.27
C ILE A 898 2.55 33.34 -1.45
N GLY A 899 1.31 32.95 -1.23
CA GLY A 899 0.29 32.80 -2.28
C GLY A 899 0.07 34.10 -3.05
N PRO A 900 -0.33 35.19 -2.37
CA PRO A 900 -0.48 36.50 -2.98
C PRO A 900 0.82 37.04 -3.61
N ARG A 901 1.99 36.86 -2.99
CA ARG A 901 3.27 37.28 -3.60
C ARG A 901 3.54 36.58 -4.93
N LEU A 902 3.39 35.23 -4.95
CA LEU A 902 3.57 34.48 -6.17
C LEU A 902 2.54 34.82 -7.24
N TRP A 903 1.29 35.07 -6.84
CA TRP A 903 0.23 35.44 -7.75
C TRP A 903 0.47 36.82 -8.37
N ASN A 904 0.80 37.83 -7.57
CA ASN A 904 1.02 39.20 -8.04
C ASN A 904 2.26 39.32 -8.95
N SER A 905 3.22 38.40 -8.84
CA SER A 905 4.39 38.32 -9.73
C SER A 905 4.08 37.71 -11.09
N LEU A 906 2.85 37.21 -11.33
CA LEU A 906 2.45 36.70 -12.65
C LEU A 906 2.05 37.83 -13.60
N PRO A 907 2.28 37.67 -14.91
CA PRO A 907 1.72 38.52 -15.94
C PRO A 907 0.19 38.64 -15.83
N ILE A 908 -0.34 39.81 -16.16
CA ILE A 908 -1.78 40.09 -16.02
C ILE A 908 -2.63 39.18 -16.91
N ASP A 909 -2.15 38.84 -18.10
CA ASP A 909 -2.84 37.98 -19.04
C ASP A 909 -3.02 36.53 -18.49
N ILE A 910 -2.14 36.09 -17.58
CA ILE A 910 -2.28 34.80 -16.87
C ILE A 910 -3.28 34.91 -15.72
N ARG A 911 -3.26 36.06 -14.97
CA ARG A 911 -4.15 36.27 -13.83
C ARG A 911 -5.63 36.39 -14.22
N LEU A 912 -5.90 36.88 -15.42
CA LEU A 912 -7.26 37.11 -15.96
C LEU A 912 -7.89 35.84 -16.61
N ILE A 913 -7.25 34.70 -16.58
CA ILE A 913 -7.81 33.45 -17.12
C ILE A 913 -8.90 32.92 -16.20
N ASN A 914 -10.04 32.52 -16.75
CA ASN A 914 -11.18 31.99 -15.98
C ASN A 914 -11.25 30.46 -15.92
N SER A 915 -10.60 29.72 -16.86
CA SER A 915 -10.62 28.26 -16.88
C SER A 915 -9.39 27.68 -16.18
N LEU A 916 -9.58 26.77 -15.22
CA LEU A 916 -8.51 26.12 -14.49
C LEU A 916 -7.53 25.37 -15.40
N ASP A 917 -8.03 24.66 -16.40
CA ASP A 917 -7.18 23.86 -17.31
C ASP A 917 -6.37 24.77 -18.22
N CYS A 918 -6.98 25.85 -18.74
CA CYS A 918 -6.30 26.87 -19.52
C CYS A 918 -5.24 27.59 -18.68
N PHE A 919 -5.58 27.98 -17.44
CA PHE A 919 -4.66 28.60 -16.49
C PHE A 919 -3.44 27.70 -16.21
N LYS A 920 -3.66 26.46 -15.86
CA LYS A 920 -2.56 25.50 -15.60
C LYS A 920 -1.67 25.29 -16.82
N SER A 921 -2.25 25.23 -18.01
CA SER A 921 -1.49 25.06 -19.26
C SER A 921 -0.59 26.26 -19.52
N LYS A 922 -1.13 27.49 -19.46
CA LYS A 922 -0.37 28.73 -19.66
C LYS A 922 0.66 28.96 -18.56
N LEU A 923 0.29 28.73 -17.29
CA LEU A 923 1.21 28.86 -16.17
C LEU A 923 2.40 27.88 -16.30
N LYS A 924 2.13 26.64 -16.69
CA LYS A 924 3.20 25.65 -16.93
C LYS A 924 4.13 26.10 -18.05
N HIS A 925 3.58 26.60 -19.14
CA HIS A 925 4.36 27.13 -20.26
C HIS A 925 5.21 28.34 -19.83
N TYR A 926 4.63 29.28 -19.11
CA TYR A 926 5.33 30.43 -18.57
C TYR A 926 6.49 30.04 -17.64
N PHE A 927 6.26 29.18 -16.68
CA PHE A 927 7.31 28.69 -15.79
C PHE A 927 8.40 27.88 -16.52
N PHE A 928 8.04 27.23 -17.60
CA PHE A 928 9.00 26.47 -18.39
C PHE A 928 9.98 27.37 -19.16
N ASN A 929 9.51 28.51 -19.63
CA ASN A 929 10.30 29.43 -20.45
C ASN A 929 10.95 30.55 -19.62
N SER A 930 10.27 31.11 -18.65
CA SER A 930 10.62 32.38 -17.98
C SER A 930 10.73 32.24 -16.44
N PHE A 931 11.03 31.04 -15.90
CA PHE A 931 11.07 30.83 -14.45
C PHE A 931 12.16 31.68 -13.76
N THR A 932 13.28 31.89 -14.39
CA THR A 932 14.38 32.73 -13.85
C THR A 932 13.96 34.19 -13.74
N GLU A 933 13.29 34.73 -14.76
CA GLU A 933 12.73 36.08 -14.79
C GLU A 933 11.64 36.24 -13.74
N TYR A 934 10.76 35.26 -13.63
CA TYR A 934 9.72 35.21 -12.61
C TYR A 934 10.30 35.24 -11.17
N LYS A 935 11.40 34.54 -10.93
CA LYS A 935 12.09 34.61 -9.62
C LYS A 935 12.72 35.98 -9.35
N ALA A 936 13.24 36.64 -10.39
CA ALA A 936 13.76 37.99 -10.24
C ALA A 936 12.65 39.00 -9.88
N GLU A 937 11.48 38.89 -10.50
CA GLU A 937 10.29 39.70 -10.17
C GLU A 937 9.81 39.43 -8.73
N LEU A 938 9.70 38.16 -8.34
CA LEU A 938 9.32 37.75 -6.98
C LEU A 938 10.24 38.36 -5.91
N ASN A 939 11.54 38.43 -6.17
CA ASN A 939 12.49 39.01 -5.22
C ASN A 939 12.27 40.50 -4.96
N LYS A 940 11.71 41.28 -5.92
CA LYS A 940 11.35 42.67 -5.72
C LYS A 940 10.26 42.82 -4.61
N TYR A 941 9.36 41.85 -4.51
CA TYR A 941 8.32 41.88 -3.47
C TYR A 941 8.84 41.44 -2.09
N LYS A 942 10.07 40.92 -1.96
CA LYS A 942 10.68 40.64 -0.66
C LYS A 942 11.37 41.85 -0.02
N THR A 943 11.74 42.82 -0.82
CA THR A 943 12.49 44.02 -0.39
C THR A 943 11.61 45.24 -0.20
N SER A 944 10.36 45.21 -0.64
CA SER A 944 9.31 46.21 -0.40
C SER A 944 8.39 45.83 0.77
#